data_fc63d723352af95cf9f9612aeabfbe28
#
_entry.id   fc63d723352af95cf9f9612aeabfbe28
#
_cell.length_a   1.000
_cell.length_b   1.000
_cell.length_c   1.000
_cell.angle_alpha   90.00
_cell.angle_beta   90.00
_cell.angle_gamma   90.00
#
_symmetry.space_group_name_H-M   'P 1'
#
loop_
_entity.id
_entity.type
_entity.pdbx_description
1 polymer ?
#
loop_
_entity_poly.entity_id
_entity_poly.type
_entity_poly.pdbx_seq_one_letter_code
_entity_poly.pdbx_strand_id
1 'polypeptide(L)'
;MAQAQDFEVLRYDVTASLQPVANAVDVKATLSLVNQTTQGQSATDLILRLNKDAKVTALLLNGATTEFTQKEDPRLTGVSIVSAQLVKSVPPAGKLEAVLQYTLTVKESNQYSAITPGDCLLLPESYWIPVVHTPFTSHGADTAPYTLTVTLAGDGDILSEGERKGDGKTVMFTQTLNSQPWLMVGAPGKLVTRSITPAGATPITLTTISQVGSAGTEGQVQRILDEMEKIVGFYVQTLGPSPTNQFVVASNFREVTYISPGTILVGNAVFRRDRVEAETIEYLSRAVARTWIGGKLRVRGRGLGIVQDALPSFLSGLYFESRFGADAGQQFWARRVRSYAPLALARTDAMLMAQVPLDSDYFTSILNKGALVFRLIDWQFGKNTVVTAVKTILTGTTMDPLTVEGLRSTLIGPDKNANQPLQRFLKQWWDEIVEPDLIIGLPKKNETGTAWTCVLRNLGTGDVTVPVVAITGKGETLTTKAAIPSKGLGSVEFQTAEEVVRVEIDPDKLYPQTKFELDPNSSQFDNDSRPPRQYSFSLFLEANQLFEQKEFQKAEAKLLQTVAQEPGYASAQMLLARVELALGKSEATQSALQKALDVKPTPLYVTGWSAIVEGELALTRKDFKAAVEAYRRADGANAELACTLAAHKGLIESETQLQQISMPDESVKAYFSQLEKAVQSKTASVIEALVIKAELPKFVKGLALTKPDVWKTEVIRASQLDTQHVAVDVNLEALTTDLITGEKKDQKGSAVFILRKTQSGWVLARIDLFTVK
;
A
#
# COMPACT_ATOMS: atom_id res chain seq x y z
N MET A 1 10.30 13.07 -33.89
CA MET A 1 10.20 12.24 -32.66
C MET A 1 11.58 11.75 -32.36
N ALA A 2 12.22 12.17 -31.25
CA ALA A 2 13.49 11.59 -30.83
C ALA A 2 13.23 10.09 -30.60
N GLN A 3 13.98 9.24 -31.28
CA GLN A 3 13.90 7.79 -31.11
C GLN A 3 14.27 7.46 -29.65
N ALA A 4 13.44 6.64 -29.03
CA ALA A 4 13.66 6.20 -27.69
C ALA A 4 15.02 5.49 -27.63
N GLN A 5 15.96 6.05 -26.88
CA GLN A 5 17.18 5.34 -26.51
C GLN A 5 16.79 4.14 -25.65
N ASP A 6 17.38 3.03 -25.92
CA ASP A 6 17.09 1.77 -25.22
C ASP A 6 18.35 1.27 -24.48
N PHE A 7 18.93 2.16 -23.65
CA PHE A 7 19.95 1.73 -22.71
C PHE A 7 19.32 1.04 -21.51
N GLU A 8 19.94 -0.02 -21.08
CA GLU A 8 19.61 -0.76 -19.89
C GLU A 8 20.70 -0.63 -18.84
N VAL A 9 20.31 -0.42 -17.58
CA VAL A 9 21.25 -0.45 -16.47
C VAL A 9 21.52 -1.89 -16.07
N LEU A 10 22.79 -2.27 -16.10
CA LEU A 10 23.28 -3.58 -15.67
C LEU A 10 23.74 -3.58 -14.21
N ARG A 11 24.22 -2.43 -13.72
CA ARG A 11 24.75 -2.25 -12.37
C ARG A 11 24.81 -0.78 -11.99
N TYR A 12 24.58 -0.50 -10.71
CA TYR A 12 24.90 0.79 -10.09
C TYR A 12 26.03 0.63 -9.08
N ASP A 13 26.99 1.57 -9.07
CA ASP A 13 27.94 1.78 -7.99
C ASP A 13 27.81 3.23 -7.52
N VAL A 14 27.26 3.43 -6.31
CA VAL A 14 26.88 4.74 -5.79
C VAL A 14 27.67 5.06 -4.51
N THR A 15 28.24 6.24 -4.45
CA THR A 15 28.78 6.82 -3.22
C THR A 15 27.98 8.07 -2.87
N ALA A 16 27.45 8.14 -1.66
CA ALA A 16 26.61 9.24 -1.17
C ALA A 16 27.16 9.80 0.13
N SER A 17 27.38 11.12 0.20
CA SER A 17 27.75 11.82 1.42
C SER A 17 26.61 12.69 1.89
N LEU A 18 25.91 12.25 2.95
CA LEU A 18 24.77 12.94 3.53
C LEU A 18 25.18 14.07 4.45
N GLN A 19 24.61 15.24 4.23
CA GLN A 19 24.79 16.48 5.00
C GLN A 19 23.45 16.96 5.52
N PRO A 20 22.88 16.34 6.58
CA PRO A 20 21.50 16.61 7.04
C PRO A 20 21.26 18.07 7.45
N VAL A 21 22.27 18.74 8.02
CA VAL A 21 22.17 20.16 8.41
C VAL A 21 22.03 21.08 7.19
N ALA A 22 22.64 20.71 6.06
CA ALA A 22 22.54 21.44 4.79
C ALA A 22 21.33 20.97 3.94
N ASN A 23 20.56 20.01 4.40
CA ASN A 23 19.50 19.33 3.64
C ASN A 23 20.00 18.77 2.28
N ALA A 24 21.23 18.29 2.23
CA ALA A 24 21.91 17.96 0.99
C ALA A 24 22.60 16.58 1.03
N VAL A 25 22.79 16.02 -0.16
CA VAL A 25 23.62 14.83 -0.38
C VAL A 25 24.52 15.06 -1.60
N ASP A 26 25.82 14.82 -1.44
CA ASP A 26 26.76 14.75 -2.54
C ASP A 26 26.84 13.31 -3.04
N VAL A 27 26.66 13.11 -4.34
CA VAL A 27 26.55 11.79 -4.94
C VAL A 27 27.55 11.65 -6.10
N LYS A 28 28.23 10.51 -6.12
CA LYS A 28 28.90 9.97 -7.30
C LYS A 28 28.21 8.67 -7.68
N ALA A 29 27.53 8.65 -8.82
CA ALA A 29 26.83 7.49 -9.34
C ALA A 29 27.51 6.97 -10.60
N THR A 30 27.93 5.71 -10.61
CA THR A 30 28.45 5.01 -11.78
C THR A 30 27.39 4.03 -12.26
N LEU A 31 27.00 4.15 -13.53
CA LEU A 31 26.04 3.28 -14.20
C LEU A 31 26.78 2.46 -15.25
N SER A 32 26.70 1.13 -15.16
CA SER A 32 27.09 0.24 -16.25
C SER A 32 25.87 0.02 -17.14
N LEU A 33 25.94 0.44 -18.37
CA LEU A 33 24.84 0.46 -19.33
C LEU A 33 25.09 -0.49 -20.49
N VAL A 34 24.03 -1.01 -21.09
CA VAL A 34 24.07 -1.76 -22.36
C VAL A 34 23.01 -1.22 -23.32
N ASN A 35 23.37 -1.08 -24.59
CA ASN A 35 22.39 -0.69 -25.62
C ASN A 35 21.55 -1.91 -26.02
N GLN A 36 20.25 -1.85 -25.72
CA GLN A 36 19.25 -2.90 -26.03
C GLN A 36 18.45 -2.62 -27.30
N THR A 37 18.84 -1.65 -28.13
CA THR A 37 18.09 -1.28 -29.33
C THR A 37 17.89 -2.48 -30.25
N THR A 38 16.64 -2.89 -30.42
CA THR A 38 16.26 -4.10 -31.20
C THR A 38 16.33 -3.90 -32.70
N GLN A 39 16.42 -2.65 -33.19
CA GLN A 39 16.41 -2.31 -34.61
C GLN A 39 17.79 -2.21 -35.25
N GLY A 40 18.84 -2.72 -34.60
CA GLY A 40 20.19 -2.69 -35.15
C GLY A 40 20.85 -1.31 -35.18
N GLN A 41 20.25 -0.31 -34.55
CA GLN A 41 20.78 1.05 -34.54
C GLN A 41 21.74 1.29 -33.38
N SER A 42 22.83 1.98 -33.67
CA SER A 42 23.76 2.44 -32.65
C SER A 42 23.18 3.65 -31.89
N ALA A 43 23.33 3.68 -30.58
CA ALA A 43 22.98 4.85 -29.77
C ALA A 43 24.00 5.97 -30.00
N THR A 44 23.53 7.20 -30.22
CA THR A 44 24.37 8.40 -30.47
C THR A 44 24.35 9.39 -29.32
N ASP A 45 23.43 9.25 -28.38
CA ASP A 45 23.28 10.13 -27.23
C ASP A 45 22.93 9.30 -25.99
N LEU A 46 23.13 9.88 -24.81
CA LEU A 46 22.69 9.35 -23.53
C LEU A 46 21.72 10.33 -22.89
N ILE A 47 20.57 9.84 -22.46
CA ILE A 47 19.57 10.61 -21.71
C ILE A 47 19.37 9.95 -20.35
N LEU A 48 19.59 10.72 -19.30
CA LEU A 48 19.36 10.30 -17.92
C LEU A 48 18.36 11.24 -17.26
N ARG A 49 17.62 10.73 -16.31
CA ARG A 49 16.66 11.50 -15.50
C ARG A 49 17.13 11.54 -14.07
N LEU A 50 17.00 12.71 -13.46
CA LEU A 50 17.48 12.99 -12.11
C LEU A 50 16.51 13.98 -11.43
N ASN A 51 16.51 14.05 -10.12
CA ASN A 51 15.76 15.09 -9.39
C ASN A 51 16.10 16.47 -9.93
N LYS A 52 15.12 17.35 -10.11
CA LYS A 52 15.34 18.70 -10.67
C LYS A 52 16.24 19.59 -9.82
N ASP A 53 16.25 19.35 -8.49
CA ASP A 53 17.08 20.09 -7.54
C ASP A 53 18.51 19.50 -7.42
N ALA A 54 18.80 18.43 -8.15
CA ALA A 54 20.16 17.90 -8.27
C ALA A 54 20.96 18.77 -9.23
N LYS A 55 22.09 19.32 -8.76
CA LYS A 55 23.02 20.12 -9.56
C LYS A 55 24.17 19.24 -10.03
N VAL A 56 24.16 18.84 -11.29
CA VAL A 56 25.25 18.05 -11.89
C VAL A 56 26.48 18.90 -12.09
N THR A 57 27.60 18.41 -11.61
CA THR A 57 28.90 19.07 -11.69
C THR A 57 29.88 18.41 -12.70
N ALA A 58 29.68 17.11 -12.95
CA ALA A 58 30.49 16.37 -13.92
C ALA A 58 29.72 15.17 -14.49
N LEU A 59 29.98 14.90 -15.78
CA LEU A 59 29.60 13.68 -16.47
C LEU A 59 30.84 13.11 -17.18
N LEU A 60 31.13 11.84 -16.89
CA LEU A 60 32.19 11.10 -17.60
C LEU A 60 31.55 9.92 -18.33
N LEU A 61 31.88 9.72 -19.59
CA LEU A 61 31.49 8.56 -20.38
C LEU A 61 32.76 7.76 -20.76
N ASN A 62 32.79 6.49 -20.34
CA ASN A 62 33.96 5.61 -20.46
C ASN A 62 35.26 6.28 -19.95
N GLY A 63 35.18 7.00 -18.83
CA GLY A 63 36.26 7.70 -18.18
C GLY A 63 36.63 9.08 -18.79
N ALA A 64 36.03 9.46 -19.92
CA ALA A 64 36.28 10.77 -20.55
C ALA A 64 35.22 11.79 -20.08
N THR A 65 35.69 12.98 -19.65
CA THR A 65 34.83 14.12 -19.34
C THR A 65 34.03 14.52 -20.58
N THR A 66 32.71 14.63 -20.42
CA THR A 66 31.77 14.84 -21.51
C THR A 66 30.91 16.07 -21.24
N GLU A 67 30.72 16.89 -22.25
CA GLU A 67 29.76 18.01 -22.18
C GLU A 67 28.35 17.47 -22.10
N PHE A 68 27.50 18.10 -21.30
CA PHE A 68 26.11 17.73 -21.11
C PHE A 68 25.20 18.95 -20.98
N THR A 69 23.92 18.73 -21.17
CA THR A 69 22.88 19.71 -20.84
C THR A 69 21.98 19.16 -19.75
N GLN A 70 21.52 20.03 -18.85
CA GLN A 70 20.51 19.68 -17.83
C GLN A 70 19.32 20.61 -17.97
N LYS A 71 18.10 20.07 -18.16
CA LYS A 71 16.85 20.80 -18.33
C LYS A 71 15.73 20.06 -17.60
N GLU A 72 14.71 20.79 -17.14
CA GLU A 72 13.52 20.15 -16.56
C GLU A 72 12.84 19.22 -17.58
N ASP A 73 12.36 18.04 -17.14
CA ASP A 73 11.57 17.13 -17.99
C ASP A 73 10.16 17.72 -18.15
N PRO A 74 9.73 18.05 -19.38
CA PRO A 74 8.41 18.66 -19.59
C PRO A 74 7.23 17.74 -19.27
N ARG A 75 7.47 16.43 -19.08
CA ARG A 75 6.48 15.40 -18.82
C ARG A 75 6.40 14.97 -17.36
N LEU A 76 7.47 15.21 -16.58
CA LEU A 76 7.60 14.73 -15.21
C LEU A 76 7.95 15.89 -14.27
N THR A 77 6.97 16.34 -13.49
CA THR A 77 7.19 17.38 -12.48
C THR A 77 8.24 16.92 -11.47
N GLY A 78 9.19 17.79 -11.17
CA GLY A 78 10.24 17.50 -10.18
C GLY A 78 11.43 16.71 -10.72
N VAL A 79 11.50 16.47 -12.02
CA VAL A 79 12.57 15.72 -12.69
C VAL A 79 13.29 16.60 -13.71
N SER A 80 14.60 16.44 -13.85
CA SER A 80 15.41 17.01 -14.92
C SER A 80 15.96 15.91 -15.82
N ILE A 81 16.15 16.24 -17.07
CA ILE A 81 16.85 15.45 -18.09
C ILE A 81 18.29 15.94 -18.16
N VAL A 82 19.24 15.03 -17.99
CA VAL A 82 20.66 15.21 -18.28
C VAL A 82 20.95 14.50 -19.60
N SER A 83 21.37 15.21 -20.63
CA SER A 83 21.65 14.65 -21.94
C SER A 83 23.05 15.00 -22.45
N ALA A 84 23.70 14.02 -23.08
CA ALA A 84 25.03 14.14 -23.67
C ALA A 84 25.11 13.42 -25.02
N GLN A 85 25.83 14.00 -25.97
CA GLN A 85 26.16 13.34 -27.22
C GLN A 85 27.34 12.35 -26.99
N LEU A 86 27.21 11.17 -27.57
CA LEU A 86 28.30 10.17 -27.52
C LEU A 86 29.33 10.46 -28.56
N VAL A 87 30.60 10.63 -28.12
CA VAL A 87 31.73 10.83 -29.05
C VAL A 87 31.84 9.67 -30.06
N LYS A 88 31.55 8.46 -29.60
CA LYS A 88 31.46 7.26 -30.43
C LYS A 88 30.12 6.59 -30.18
N SER A 89 29.38 6.31 -31.24
CA SER A 89 28.09 5.58 -31.13
C SER A 89 28.30 4.21 -30.52
N VAL A 90 27.32 3.80 -29.68
CA VAL A 90 27.33 2.49 -29.00
C VAL A 90 26.44 1.53 -29.82
N PRO A 91 27.03 0.47 -30.41
CA PRO A 91 26.26 -0.48 -31.19
C PRO A 91 25.30 -1.29 -30.31
N PRO A 92 24.32 -2.02 -30.91
CA PRO A 92 23.48 -2.97 -30.18
C PRO A 92 24.32 -3.94 -29.35
N ALA A 93 23.90 -4.24 -28.12
CA ALA A 93 24.63 -4.99 -27.11
C ALA A 93 25.99 -4.36 -26.69
N GLY A 94 26.34 -3.20 -27.21
CA GLY A 94 27.53 -2.43 -26.79
C GLY A 94 27.33 -1.87 -25.38
N LYS A 95 28.43 -1.79 -24.63
CA LYS A 95 28.44 -1.30 -23.24
C LYS A 95 28.91 0.16 -23.19
N LEU A 96 28.34 0.88 -22.19
CA LEU A 96 28.71 2.25 -21.86
C LEU A 96 28.80 2.39 -20.34
N GLU A 97 29.87 3.00 -19.85
CA GLU A 97 29.97 3.44 -18.46
C GLU A 97 29.67 4.93 -18.37
N ALA A 98 28.74 5.32 -17.51
CA ALA A 98 28.40 6.70 -17.23
C ALA A 98 28.64 7.01 -15.76
N VAL A 99 29.45 8.03 -15.46
CA VAL A 99 29.73 8.49 -14.09
C VAL A 99 29.21 9.92 -13.95
N LEU A 100 28.21 10.11 -13.04
CA LEU A 100 27.72 11.44 -12.69
C LEU A 100 28.16 11.83 -11.30
N GLN A 101 28.57 13.11 -11.18
CA GLN A 101 28.80 13.76 -9.88
C GLN A 101 27.85 14.93 -9.73
N TYR A 102 27.16 15.01 -8.59
CA TYR A 102 26.16 16.05 -8.33
C TYR A 102 25.90 16.23 -6.85
N THR A 103 25.32 17.39 -6.50
CA THR A 103 24.75 17.64 -5.19
C THR A 103 23.24 17.75 -5.33
N LEU A 104 22.48 16.97 -4.55
CA LEU A 104 21.04 17.10 -4.43
C LEU A 104 20.71 17.82 -3.12
N THR A 105 19.95 18.92 -3.19
CA THR A 105 19.44 19.65 -2.03
C THR A 105 17.93 19.45 -1.92
N VAL A 106 17.47 18.83 -0.84
CA VAL A 106 16.02 18.60 -0.57
C VAL A 106 15.47 19.79 0.21
N LYS A 107 14.91 20.76 -0.50
CA LYS A 107 14.37 22.00 0.10
C LYS A 107 13.07 21.78 0.88
N GLU A 108 12.25 20.85 0.39
CA GLU A 108 10.96 20.47 0.99
C GLU A 108 10.89 18.95 1.06
N SER A 109 10.67 18.44 2.26
CA SER A 109 10.50 17.00 2.50
C SER A 109 9.15 16.52 1.97
N ASN A 110 9.13 15.31 1.44
CA ASN A 110 7.91 14.62 1.03
C ASN A 110 8.01 13.12 1.37
N GLN A 111 7.04 12.34 0.94
CA GLN A 111 7.00 10.91 1.22
C GLN A 111 8.14 10.09 0.58
N TYR A 112 8.85 10.63 -0.42
CA TYR A 112 9.91 9.94 -1.14
C TYR A 112 11.30 10.51 -0.87
N SER A 113 11.37 11.75 -0.41
CA SER A 113 12.65 12.44 -0.14
C SER A 113 12.59 13.34 1.07
N ALA A 114 13.55 13.17 1.95
CA ALA A 114 13.84 14.03 3.08
C ALA A 114 15.32 13.93 3.43
N ILE A 115 15.94 15.05 3.74
CA ILE A 115 17.28 15.10 4.32
C ILE A 115 17.22 16.10 5.45
N THR A 116 17.04 15.63 6.68
CA THR A 116 16.95 16.46 7.88
C THR A 116 17.77 15.86 9.01
N PRO A 117 18.24 16.62 9.99
CA PRO A 117 18.99 16.07 11.12
C PRO A 117 18.22 14.94 11.83
N GLY A 118 18.82 13.76 11.89
CA GLY A 118 18.26 12.57 12.54
C GLY A 118 17.16 11.82 11.75
N ASP A 119 16.77 12.30 10.54
CA ASP A 119 15.78 11.60 9.72
C ASP A 119 15.98 11.94 8.25
N CYS A 120 16.52 10.97 7.50
CA CYS A 120 16.68 11.07 6.06
C CYS A 120 15.99 9.89 5.39
N LEU A 121 15.38 10.15 4.24
CA LEU A 121 14.80 9.13 3.38
C LEU A 121 15.00 9.55 1.93
N LEU A 122 15.58 8.67 1.13
CA LEU A 122 15.73 8.85 -0.31
C LEU A 122 15.29 7.56 -0.99
N LEU A 123 14.05 7.56 -1.48
CA LEU A 123 13.48 6.45 -2.27
C LEU A 123 13.70 6.71 -3.76
N PRO A 124 13.67 5.68 -4.61
CA PRO A 124 13.87 5.81 -6.06
C PRO A 124 12.89 6.79 -6.73
N GLU A 125 11.67 6.90 -6.23
CA GLU A 125 10.63 7.81 -6.73
C GLU A 125 11.01 9.29 -6.60
N SER A 126 11.99 9.61 -5.76
CA SER A 126 12.54 10.96 -5.66
C SER A 126 13.55 11.30 -6.77
N TYR A 127 13.93 10.33 -7.61
CA TYR A 127 14.99 10.49 -8.62
C TYR A 127 16.32 10.98 -8.03
N TRP A 128 16.63 10.53 -6.82
CA TRP A 128 17.88 10.92 -6.17
C TRP A 128 19.12 10.27 -6.80
N ILE A 129 18.95 9.18 -7.58
CA ILE A 129 19.95 8.57 -8.44
C ILE A 129 19.55 8.73 -9.91
N PRO A 130 20.52 8.79 -10.84
CA PRO A 130 20.22 8.88 -12.26
C PRO A 130 19.60 7.56 -12.79
N VAL A 131 18.58 7.68 -13.62
CA VAL A 131 17.89 6.56 -14.27
C VAL A 131 17.72 6.84 -15.75
N VAL A 132 17.76 5.81 -16.57
CA VAL A 132 17.49 5.88 -18.03
C VAL A 132 15.99 5.97 -18.30
N HIS A 133 15.24 5.08 -17.68
CA HIS A 133 13.79 5.01 -17.78
C HIS A 133 13.14 5.51 -16.49
N THR A 134 11.85 5.71 -16.52
CA THR A 134 11.10 6.03 -15.32
C THR A 134 10.26 4.82 -14.91
N PRO A 135 10.00 4.59 -13.61
CA PRO A 135 9.13 3.51 -13.16
C PRO A 135 7.70 3.64 -13.69
N PHE A 136 7.36 4.81 -14.24
CA PHE A 136 6.04 5.19 -14.73
C PHE A 136 5.87 5.00 -16.24
N THR A 137 6.81 4.37 -16.91
CA THR A 137 6.67 4.02 -18.32
C THR A 137 6.36 2.53 -18.46
N SER A 138 5.88 2.13 -19.63
CA SER A 138 5.72 0.72 -19.99
C SER A 138 7.04 -0.09 -19.99
N HIS A 139 8.18 0.60 -19.85
CA HIS A 139 9.49 -0.06 -19.75
C HIS A 139 9.77 -0.57 -18.33
N GLY A 140 9.21 0.09 -17.31
CA GLY A 140 9.44 -0.19 -15.91
C GLY A 140 10.64 0.53 -15.31
N ALA A 141 10.92 0.26 -14.05
CA ALA A 141 12.05 0.83 -13.33
C ALA A 141 13.39 0.23 -13.80
N ASP A 142 14.44 1.04 -13.80
CA ASP A 142 15.82 0.58 -14.05
C ASP A 142 16.37 -0.13 -12.81
N THR A 143 15.94 -1.37 -12.60
CA THR A 143 16.41 -2.20 -11.50
C THR A 143 17.62 -3.01 -11.92
N ALA A 144 18.64 -3.03 -11.07
CA ALA A 144 19.88 -3.78 -11.28
C ALA A 144 20.57 -4.08 -9.95
N PRO A 145 21.51 -5.04 -9.89
CA PRO A 145 22.40 -5.19 -8.74
C PRO A 145 23.18 -3.90 -8.48
N TYR A 146 23.47 -3.61 -7.20
CA TYR A 146 24.22 -2.39 -6.88
C TYR A 146 25.15 -2.50 -5.67
N THR A 147 26.08 -1.55 -5.59
CA THR A 147 26.81 -1.21 -4.37
C THR A 147 26.47 0.23 -3.99
N LEU A 148 26.11 0.47 -2.74
CA LEU A 148 25.83 1.77 -2.18
C LEU A 148 26.72 2.03 -0.97
N THR A 149 27.63 3.00 -1.07
CA THR A 149 28.44 3.47 0.05
C THR A 149 27.88 4.79 0.56
N VAL A 150 27.51 4.85 1.82
CA VAL A 150 26.92 6.05 2.43
C VAL A 150 27.82 6.54 3.55
N THR A 151 28.15 7.83 3.52
CA THR A 151 28.81 8.53 4.63
C THR A 151 27.86 9.56 5.20
N LEU A 152 27.67 9.57 6.54
CA LEU A 152 26.73 10.44 7.24
C LEU A 152 27.49 11.50 8.05
N ALA A 153 27.25 12.78 7.74
CA ALA A 153 27.68 13.91 8.56
C ALA A 153 26.63 14.18 9.65
N GLY A 154 26.67 13.43 10.77
CA GLY A 154 25.71 13.55 11.84
C GLY A 154 25.51 12.24 12.58
N ASP A 155 24.45 12.16 13.36
CA ASP A 155 24.07 10.98 14.13
C ASP A 155 22.86 10.28 13.48
N GLY A 156 22.79 8.97 13.63
CA GLY A 156 21.70 8.14 13.13
C GLY A 156 22.19 6.80 12.58
N ASP A 157 21.28 5.85 12.47
CA ASP A 157 21.54 4.56 11.84
C ASP A 157 21.19 4.64 10.36
N ILE A 158 22.12 4.15 9.51
CA ILE A 158 21.96 4.10 8.07
C ILE A 158 21.41 2.74 7.68
N LEU A 159 20.31 2.73 6.94
CA LEU A 159 19.66 1.53 6.43
C LEU A 159 19.49 1.63 4.91
N SER A 160 19.77 0.52 4.23
CA SER A 160 19.41 0.21 2.87
C SER A 160 19.23 -1.31 2.78
N GLU A 161 19.10 -1.85 1.59
CA GLU A 161 18.96 -3.29 1.37
C GLU A 161 20.29 -3.97 1.00
N GLY A 162 20.34 -5.30 1.15
CA GLY A 162 21.48 -6.13 0.81
C GLY A 162 22.44 -6.34 1.98
N GLU A 163 23.63 -6.88 1.66
CA GLU A 163 24.68 -7.15 2.65
C GLU A 163 25.30 -5.84 3.14
N ARG A 164 25.22 -5.60 4.45
CA ARG A 164 25.81 -4.42 5.09
C ARG A 164 27.23 -4.68 5.54
N LYS A 165 28.18 -3.81 5.19
CA LYS A 165 29.56 -3.79 5.68
C LYS A 165 29.94 -2.42 6.23
N GLY A 166 30.73 -2.40 7.29
CA GLY A 166 31.11 -1.18 7.99
C GLY A 166 30.21 -0.86 9.18
N ASP A 167 30.72 -0.01 10.05
CA ASP A 167 30.08 0.51 11.24
C ASP A 167 30.29 2.02 11.33
N GLY A 168 29.50 2.69 12.15
CA GLY A 168 29.61 4.13 12.38
C GLY A 168 29.17 4.97 11.18
N LYS A 169 30.00 5.97 10.80
CA LYS A 169 29.61 7.03 9.85
C LYS A 169 29.67 6.64 8.37
N THR A 170 30.36 5.56 8.03
CA THR A 170 30.45 5.08 6.64
C THR A 170 30.06 3.62 6.58
N VAL A 171 29.03 3.33 5.78
CA VAL A 171 28.46 2.00 5.62
C VAL A 171 28.32 1.70 4.13
N MET A 172 28.64 0.46 3.74
CA MET A 172 28.47 -0.04 2.38
C MET A 172 27.39 -1.12 2.37
N PHE A 173 26.50 -1.04 1.40
CA PHE A 173 25.48 -2.05 1.12
C PHE A 173 25.74 -2.67 -0.25
N THR A 174 25.63 -3.99 -0.34
CA THR A 174 25.77 -4.74 -1.60
C THR A 174 24.48 -5.51 -1.85
N GLN A 175 23.74 -5.12 -2.89
CA GLN A 175 22.54 -5.80 -3.35
C GLN A 175 22.86 -6.60 -4.61
N THR A 176 22.57 -7.91 -4.58
CA THR A 176 22.79 -8.83 -5.71
C THR A 176 21.54 -9.07 -6.54
N LEU A 177 20.37 -8.74 -6.02
CA LEU A 177 19.10 -8.82 -6.72
C LEU A 177 18.84 -7.53 -7.51
N ASN A 178 17.93 -7.60 -8.47
CA ASN A 178 17.52 -6.42 -9.24
C ASN A 178 16.72 -5.45 -8.38
N SER A 179 17.28 -4.31 -8.10
CA SER A 179 16.65 -3.24 -7.30
C SER A 179 17.20 -1.87 -7.71
N GLN A 180 16.63 -0.81 -7.15
CA GLN A 180 17.16 0.54 -7.27
C GLN A 180 17.73 0.99 -5.92
N PRO A 181 18.89 1.65 -5.87
CA PRO A 181 19.46 2.15 -4.62
C PRO A 181 18.47 3.09 -3.89
N TRP A 182 18.30 2.86 -2.61
CA TRP A 182 17.55 3.70 -1.69
C TRP A 182 18.29 3.79 -0.36
N LEU A 183 18.00 4.78 0.44
CA LEU A 183 18.57 4.87 1.78
C LEU A 183 17.61 5.54 2.76
N MET A 184 17.76 5.17 4.03
CA MET A 184 17.11 5.78 5.18
C MET A 184 18.14 6.02 6.27
N VAL A 185 18.01 7.14 6.98
CA VAL A 185 18.70 7.40 8.24
C VAL A 185 17.63 7.71 9.28
N GLY A 186 17.74 7.10 10.43
CA GLY A 186 16.79 7.32 11.52
C GLY A 186 17.42 7.11 12.89
N ALA A 187 16.60 7.18 13.92
CA ALA A 187 17.03 6.81 15.28
C ALA A 187 17.55 5.36 15.29
N PRO A 188 18.55 5.04 16.13
CA PRO A 188 19.00 3.67 16.29
C PRO A 188 17.83 2.74 16.62
N GLY A 189 17.62 1.74 15.78
CA GLY A 189 16.54 0.79 15.93
C GLY A 189 16.93 -0.43 16.77
N LYS A 190 15.96 -0.99 17.51
CA LYS A 190 16.14 -2.30 18.15
C LYS A 190 16.12 -3.38 17.08
N LEU A 191 17.23 -4.07 16.91
CA LEU A 191 17.38 -5.16 15.97
C LEU A 191 17.08 -6.49 16.66
N VAL A 192 16.19 -7.31 16.06
CA VAL A 192 15.90 -8.68 16.50
C VAL A 192 15.99 -9.61 15.30
N THR A 193 16.75 -10.68 15.43
CA THR A 193 16.98 -11.66 14.37
C THR A 193 16.46 -13.04 14.76
N ARG A 194 16.05 -13.80 13.76
CA ARG A 194 15.67 -15.21 13.87
C ARG A 194 16.18 -15.95 12.62
N SER A 195 16.85 -17.08 12.83
CA SER A 195 17.19 -17.99 11.74
C SER A 195 16.09 -19.03 11.55
N ILE A 196 15.68 -19.23 10.32
CA ILE A 196 14.70 -20.26 9.92
C ILE A 196 15.32 -21.14 8.84
N THR A 197 14.90 -22.41 8.77
CA THR A 197 15.31 -23.33 7.72
C THR A 197 14.06 -23.96 7.13
N PRO A 198 13.45 -23.35 6.11
CA PRO A 198 12.32 -23.95 5.41
C PRO A 198 12.72 -25.32 4.83
N ALA A 199 11.77 -26.25 4.77
CA ALA A 199 12.03 -27.62 4.30
C ALA A 199 12.68 -27.61 2.90
N GLY A 200 13.86 -28.25 2.78
CA GLY A 200 14.62 -28.35 1.53
C GLY A 200 15.36 -27.07 1.10
N ALA A 201 15.47 -26.05 1.99
CA ALA A 201 16.14 -24.80 1.68
C ALA A 201 17.36 -24.55 2.57
N THR A 202 18.21 -23.60 2.15
CA THR A 202 19.29 -23.07 2.97
C THR A 202 18.73 -22.21 4.11
N PRO A 203 19.46 -22.04 5.24
CA PRO A 203 19.06 -21.16 6.33
C PRO A 203 18.81 -19.72 5.83
N ILE A 204 17.73 -19.11 6.32
CA ILE A 204 17.32 -17.75 6.03
C ILE A 204 17.24 -16.96 7.33
N THR A 205 17.82 -15.78 7.36
CA THR A 205 17.75 -14.87 8.50
C THR A 205 16.58 -13.90 8.33
N LEU A 206 15.67 -13.90 9.29
CA LEU A 206 14.62 -12.90 9.43
C LEU A 206 15.08 -11.83 10.42
N THR A 207 14.94 -10.57 10.08
CA THR A 207 15.35 -9.45 10.92
C THR A 207 14.22 -8.43 11.03
N THR A 208 13.95 -7.95 12.21
CA THR A 208 13.16 -6.73 12.41
C THR A 208 14.05 -5.62 12.96
N ILE A 209 13.83 -4.39 12.48
CA ILE A 209 14.50 -3.18 12.96
C ILE A 209 13.39 -2.20 13.36
N SER A 210 13.18 -2.04 14.67
CA SER A 210 12.16 -1.15 15.20
C SER A 210 12.76 0.11 15.77
N GLN A 211 12.37 1.27 15.27
CA GLN A 211 12.73 2.59 15.81
C GLN A 211 11.81 3.01 16.97
N VAL A 212 10.73 2.28 17.21
CA VAL A 212 9.79 2.54 18.32
C VAL A 212 10.45 2.16 19.65
N GLY A 213 10.24 2.96 20.69
CA GLY A 213 10.75 2.70 22.03
C GLY A 213 10.32 1.32 22.56
N SER A 214 11.15 0.71 23.41
CA SER A 214 11.05 -0.71 23.80
C SER A 214 9.85 -1.09 24.66
N ALA A 215 9.15 -0.14 25.28
CA ALA A 215 8.00 -0.45 26.13
C ALA A 215 6.79 -0.92 25.32
N GLY A 216 6.49 -2.21 25.37
CA GLY A 216 5.29 -2.82 24.75
C GLY A 216 5.47 -3.36 23.33
N THR A 217 6.61 -3.13 22.66
CA THR A 217 6.82 -3.56 21.27
C THR A 217 7.39 -4.97 21.11
N GLU A 218 7.94 -5.58 22.16
CA GLU A 218 8.60 -6.89 22.07
C GLU A 218 7.66 -8.00 21.57
N GLY A 219 6.43 -8.03 22.09
CA GLY A 219 5.41 -8.98 21.66
C GLY A 219 5.05 -8.80 20.18
N GLN A 220 4.99 -7.58 19.68
CA GLN A 220 4.68 -7.30 18.28
C GLN A 220 5.85 -7.67 17.35
N VAL A 221 7.07 -7.42 17.77
CA VAL A 221 8.28 -7.87 17.05
C VAL A 221 8.25 -9.37 16.84
N GLN A 222 7.94 -10.16 17.89
CA GLN A 222 7.84 -11.61 17.77
C GLN A 222 6.70 -12.04 16.83
N ARG A 223 5.52 -11.41 16.91
CA ARG A 223 4.40 -11.69 16.01
C ARG A 223 4.74 -11.41 14.54
N ILE A 224 5.46 -10.32 14.27
CA ILE A 224 5.94 -10.00 12.90
C ILE A 224 6.92 -11.09 12.43
N LEU A 225 7.88 -11.50 13.27
CA LEU A 225 8.82 -12.56 12.91
C LEU A 225 8.11 -13.90 12.70
N ASP A 226 7.11 -14.25 13.53
CA ASP A 226 6.31 -15.47 13.39
C ASP A 226 5.53 -15.47 12.07
N GLU A 227 4.97 -14.35 11.69
CA GLU A 227 4.23 -14.22 10.43
C GLU A 227 5.18 -14.24 9.22
N MET A 228 6.33 -13.55 9.29
CA MET A 228 7.37 -13.59 8.26
C MET A 228 7.89 -15.00 8.03
N GLU A 229 8.10 -15.79 9.09
CA GLU A 229 8.48 -17.20 8.98
C GLU A 229 7.47 -18.00 8.16
N LYS A 230 6.16 -17.81 8.43
CA LYS A 230 5.08 -18.49 7.68
C LYS A 230 5.03 -18.03 6.22
N ILE A 231 5.15 -16.73 5.98
CA ILE A 231 5.14 -16.14 4.63
C ILE A 231 6.33 -16.67 3.82
N VAL A 232 7.54 -16.59 4.35
CA VAL A 232 8.76 -17.06 3.66
C VAL A 232 8.70 -18.57 3.41
N GLY A 233 8.27 -19.35 4.41
CA GLY A 233 8.07 -20.79 4.27
C GLY A 233 7.10 -21.16 3.16
N PHE A 234 5.96 -20.46 3.09
CA PHE A 234 4.96 -20.65 2.03
C PHE A 234 5.56 -20.37 0.64
N TYR A 235 6.29 -19.26 0.46
CA TYR A 235 6.86 -18.91 -0.84
C TYR A 235 8.01 -19.85 -1.25
N VAL A 236 8.85 -20.30 -0.32
CA VAL A 236 9.86 -21.32 -0.61
C VAL A 236 9.20 -22.61 -1.11
N GLN A 237 8.12 -23.04 -0.49
CA GLN A 237 7.36 -24.23 -0.94
C GLN A 237 6.67 -23.99 -2.29
N THR A 238 6.09 -22.78 -2.48
CA THR A 238 5.25 -22.46 -3.64
C THR A 238 6.07 -22.08 -4.86
N LEU A 239 7.16 -21.30 -4.70
CA LEU A 239 7.95 -20.75 -5.80
C LEU A 239 9.34 -21.37 -5.95
N GLY A 240 9.79 -22.14 -4.95
CA GLY A 240 11.13 -22.73 -4.91
C GLY A 240 12.13 -21.93 -4.06
N PRO A 241 13.42 -22.26 -4.11
CA PRO A 241 14.45 -21.72 -3.23
C PRO A 241 14.44 -20.19 -3.19
N SER A 242 14.64 -19.63 -1.98
CA SER A 242 14.67 -18.19 -1.79
C SER A 242 15.83 -17.55 -2.58
N PRO A 243 15.59 -16.44 -3.30
CA PRO A 243 16.66 -15.70 -3.98
C PRO A 243 17.62 -14.97 -3.03
N THR A 244 17.25 -14.84 -1.76
CA THR A 244 18.07 -14.21 -0.72
C THR A 244 18.08 -15.07 0.54
N ASN A 245 19.15 -14.99 1.32
CA ASN A 245 19.27 -15.61 2.64
C ASN A 245 18.86 -14.67 3.78
N GLN A 246 18.30 -13.50 3.46
CA GLN A 246 17.91 -12.49 4.46
C GLN A 246 16.62 -11.79 4.07
N PHE A 247 15.73 -11.61 5.06
CA PHE A 247 14.58 -10.70 4.97
C PHE A 247 14.58 -9.75 6.16
N VAL A 248 14.40 -8.47 5.87
CA VAL A 248 14.37 -7.39 6.87
C VAL A 248 13.03 -6.68 6.83
N VAL A 249 12.39 -6.50 8.00
CA VAL A 249 11.24 -5.61 8.17
C VAL A 249 11.69 -4.45 9.07
N ALA A 250 11.74 -3.27 8.51
CA ALA A 250 12.22 -2.09 9.22
C ALA A 250 11.13 -1.03 9.35
N SER A 251 11.01 -0.45 10.54
CA SER A 251 10.10 0.67 10.78
C SER A 251 10.73 2.01 10.45
N ASN A 252 9.88 3.00 10.13
CA ASN A 252 10.32 4.37 9.95
C ASN A 252 9.32 5.36 10.54
N PHE A 253 9.83 6.48 11.02
CA PHE A 253 9.05 7.56 11.63
C PHE A 253 8.09 8.26 10.65
N ARG A 254 8.41 8.25 9.34
CA ARG A 254 7.60 8.89 8.31
C ARG A 254 6.32 8.15 7.96
N GLU A 255 6.10 6.98 8.55
CA GLU A 255 4.96 6.09 8.26
C GLU A 255 4.89 5.70 6.76
N VAL A 256 6.02 5.72 6.06
CA VAL A 256 6.13 5.34 4.64
C VAL A 256 6.29 3.84 4.51
N THR A 257 5.65 3.26 3.52
CA THR A 257 5.83 1.86 3.13
C THR A 257 6.63 1.79 1.82
N TYR A 258 7.63 0.90 1.78
CA TYR A 258 8.41 0.65 0.58
C TYR A 258 8.81 -0.82 0.49
N ILE A 259 8.73 -1.39 -0.71
CA ILE A 259 9.07 -2.79 -0.99
C ILE A 259 10.32 -2.83 -1.85
N SER A 260 11.37 -3.42 -1.32
CA SER A 260 12.55 -3.82 -2.09
C SER A 260 12.89 -5.29 -1.85
N PRO A 261 13.63 -5.94 -2.75
CA PRO A 261 13.94 -7.37 -2.62
C PRO A 261 14.68 -7.69 -1.33
N GLY A 262 14.04 -8.46 -0.45
CA GLY A 262 14.60 -8.84 0.85
C GLY A 262 14.50 -7.78 1.94
N THR A 263 14.06 -6.53 1.65
CA THR A 263 13.89 -5.50 2.68
C THR A 263 12.55 -4.77 2.51
N ILE A 264 11.83 -4.63 3.61
CA ILE A 264 10.46 -4.13 3.65
C ILE A 264 10.40 -2.98 4.65
N LEU A 265 10.10 -1.76 4.18
CA LEU A 265 9.83 -0.64 5.07
C LEU A 265 8.34 -0.59 5.43
N VAL A 266 8.07 -0.35 6.70
CA VAL A 266 6.73 -0.12 7.24
C VAL A 266 6.75 1.08 8.18
N GLY A 267 5.59 1.68 8.41
CA GLY A 267 5.48 2.75 9.41
C GLY A 267 5.71 2.25 10.83
N ASN A 268 6.14 3.15 11.73
CA ASN A 268 6.31 2.85 13.15
C ASN A 268 5.03 2.31 13.80
N ALA A 269 3.85 2.72 13.32
CA ALA A 269 2.55 2.24 13.80
C ALA A 269 2.44 0.71 13.75
N VAL A 270 3.01 0.03 12.74
CA VAL A 270 2.98 -1.45 12.63
C VAL A 270 3.59 -2.12 13.85
N PHE A 271 4.64 -1.52 14.43
CA PHE A 271 5.33 -2.05 15.61
C PHE A 271 4.67 -1.66 16.95
N ARG A 272 3.76 -0.67 16.94
CA ARG A 272 3.00 -0.26 18.14
C ARG A 272 1.72 -1.06 18.37
N ARG A 273 1.26 -1.78 17.35
CA ARG A 273 0.02 -2.57 17.37
C ARG A 273 0.16 -3.82 18.23
N ASP A 274 -0.96 -4.34 18.71
CA ASP A 274 -1.04 -5.54 19.53
C ASP A 274 -1.19 -6.85 18.72
N ARG A 275 -1.30 -6.73 17.38
CA ARG A 275 -1.44 -7.84 16.43
C ARG A 275 -0.89 -7.48 15.06
N VAL A 276 -0.73 -8.47 14.19
CA VAL A 276 -0.43 -8.26 12.77
C VAL A 276 -1.75 -8.35 12.00
N GLU A 277 -2.21 -7.23 11.46
CA GLU A 277 -3.50 -7.12 10.80
C GLU A 277 -3.47 -7.67 9.37
N ALA A 278 -4.66 -7.91 8.83
CA ALA A 278 -4.84 -8.45 7.49
C ALA A 278 -4.07 -7.64 6.41
N GLU A 279 -4.13 -6.31 6.48
CA GLU A 279 -3.46 -5.41 5.54
C GLU A 279 -1.93 -5.49 5.66
N THR A 280 -1.42 -5.59 6.89
CA THR A 280 0.02 -5.77 7.14
C THR A 280 0.50 -7.13 6.64
N ILE A 281 -0.23 -8.21 6.93
CA ILE A 281 0.08 -9.56 6.43
C ILE A 281 0.10 -9.59 4.91
N GLU A 282 -0.90 -9.00 4.27
CA GLU A 282 -0.97 -8.89 2.82
C GLU A 282 0.22 -8.12 2.24
N TYR A 283 0.57 -6.97 2.85
CA TYR A 283 1.69 -6.16 2.42
C TYR A 283 3.01 -6.94 2.53
N LEU A 284 3.27 -7.59 3.67
CA LEU A 284 4.45 -8.43 3.88
C LEU A 284 4.50 -9.62 2.91
N SER A 285 3.38 -10.30 2.72
CA SER A 285 3.26 -11.44 1.79
C SER A 285 3.58 -11.03 0.36
N ARG A 286 2.99 -9.93 -0.11
CA ARG A 286 3.25 -9.37 -1.44
C ARG A 286 4.70 -8.91 -1.61
N ALA A 287 5.27 -8.30 -0.57
CA ALA A 287 6.65 -7.86 -0.57
C ALA A 287 7.64 -9.04 -0.67
N VAL A 288 7.39 -10.12 0.07
CA VAL A 288 8.20 -11.34 -0.01
C VAL A 288 8.10 -11.97 -1.41
N ALA A 289 6.89 -12.07 -2.00
CA ALA A 289 6.70 -12.59 -3.36
C ALA A 289 7.51 -11.78 -4.40
N ARG A 290 7.61 -10.46 -4.24
CA ARG A 290 8.39 -9.58 -5.14
C ARG A 290 9.90 -9.83 -5.07
N THR A 291 10.41 -10.54 -4.10
CA THR A 291 11.81 -10.98 -4.08
C THR A 291 12.11 -12.00 -5.19
N TRP A 292 11.14 -12.88 -5.52
CA TRP A 292 11.25 -13.75 -6.70
C TRP A 292 10.88 -13.02 -7.99
N ILE A 293 9.79 -12.23 -7.95
CA ILE A 293 9.20 -11.54 -9.11
C ILE A 293 9.57 -10.07 -9.04
N GLY A 294 10.54 -9.64 -9.81
CA GLY A 294 11.14 -8.30 -9.76
C GLY A 294 12.56 -8.31 -9.21
N GLY A 295 12.80 -9.00 -8.08
CA GLY A 295 14.13 -9.13 -7.50
C GLY A 295 15.02 -10.12 -8.23
N LYS A 296 14.64 -11.41 -8.29
CA LYS A 296 15.36 -12.42 -9.05
C LYS A 296 15.16 -12.24 -10.55
N LEU A 297 13.92 -12.09 -10.99
CA LEU A 297 13.55 -11.87 -12.39
C LEU A 297 13.17 -10.41 -12.57
N ARG A 298 13.88 -9.68 -13.44
CA ARG A 298 13.46 -8.31 -13.80
C ARG A 298 12.15 -8.35 -14.57
N VAL A 299 11.25 -7.44 -14.25
CA VAL A 299 9.96 -7.31 -14.95
C VAL A 299 10.00 -6.09 -15.86
N ARG A 300 9.60 -6.27 -17.12
CA ARG A 300 9.66 -5.24 -18.15
C ARG A 300 8.52 -5.31 -19.15
N GLY A 301 8.39 -4.23 -19.88
CA GLY A 301 7.51 -4.13 -21.03
C GLY A 301 6.10 -3.66 -20.68
N ARG A 302 5.30 -3.53 -21.72
CA ARG A 302 3.90 -3.12 -21.61
C ARG A 302 3.12 -4.08 -20.71
N GLY A 303 2.24 -3.55 -19.87
CA GLY A 303 1.44 -4.33 -18.93
C GLY A 303 2.24 -4.89 -17.73
N LEU A 304 3.43 -4.36 -17.46
CA LEU A 304 4.31 -4.83 -16.39
C LEU A 304 3.60 -5.00 -15.04
N GLY A 305 2.58 -4.19 -14.75
CA GLY A 305 1.80 -4.28 -13.51
C GLY A 305 1.11 -5.63 -13.31
N ILE A 306 0.73 -6.30 -14.41
CA ILE A 306 0.14 -7.65 -14.34
C ILE A 306 1.12 -8.62 -13.67
N VAL A 307 2.40 -8.54 -14.02
CA VAL A 307 3.45 -9.41 -13.46
C VAL A 307 3.98 -8.89 -12.13
N GLN A 308 4.28 -7.59 -12.05
CA GLN A 308 4.97 -6.99 -10.91
C GLN A 308 4.08 -6.80 -9.69
N ASP A 309 2.79 -6.56 -9.89
CA ASP A 309 1.87 -6.16 -8.80
C ASP A 309 0.65 -7.09 -8.68
N ALA A 310 -0.04 -7.42 -9.80
CA ALA A 310 -1.22 -8.28 -9.76
C ALA A 310 -0.88 -9.73 -9.39
N LEU A 311 0.19 -10.29 -9.95
CA LEU A 311 0.62 -11.65 -9.64
C LEU A 311 1.05 -11.82 -8.17
N PRO A 312 1.87 -10.96 -7.55
CA PRO A 312 2.12 -10.99 -6.11
C PRO A 312 0.86 -10.83 -5.26
N SER A 313 -0.11 -10.00 -5.70
CA SER A 313 -1.39 -9.86 -5.01
C SER A 313 -2.22 -11.16 -5.06
N PHE A 314 -2.25 -11.84 -6.20
CA PHE A 314 -2.87 -13.17 -6.34
C PHE A 314 -2.20 -14.20 -5.41
N LEU A 315 -0.87 -14.27 -5.42
CA LEU A 315 -0.10 -15.18 -4.55
C LEU A 315 -0.36 -14.91 -3.07
N SER A 316 -0.58 -13.65 -2.68
CA SER A 316 -0.99 -13.31 -1.31
C SER A 316 -2.36 -13.87 -0.97
N GLY A 317 -3.30 -13.92 -1.91
CA GLY A 317 -4.59 -14.58 -1.73
C GLY A 317 -4.45 -16.08 -1.46
N LEU A 318 -3.56 -16.75 -2.18
CA LEU A 318 -3.24 -18.15 -1.92
C LEU A 318 -2.58 -18.35 -0.54
N TYR A 319 -1.72 -17.43 -0.12
CA TYR A 319 -1.17 -17.45 1.23
C TYR A 319 -2.26 -17.34 2.29
N PHE A 320 -3.20 -16.41 2.16
CA PHE A 320 -4.31 -16.24 3.09
C PHE A 320 -5.15 -17.51 3.21
N GLU A 321 -5.50 -18.13 2.10
CA GLU A 321 -6.24 -19.39 2.06
C GLU A 321 -5.46 -20.51 2.75
N SER A 322 -4.17 -20.66 2.44
CA SER A 322 -3.30 -21.67 3.03
C SER A 322 -3.06 -21.46 4.53
N ARG A 323 -2.92 -20.21 4.97
CA ARG A 323 -2.53 -19.85 6.34
C ARG A 323 -3.69 -19.79 7.31
N PHE A 324 -4.83 -19.27 6.86
CA PHE A 324 -5.98 -18.94 7.70
C PHE A 324 -7.24 -19.72 7.32
N GLY A 325 -7.20 -20.53 6.26
CA GLY A 325 -8.32 -21.35 5.81
C GLY A 325 -9.16 -20.72 4.70
N ALA A 326 -10.14 -21.50 4.22
CA ALA A 326 -10.97 -21.12 3.08
C ALA A 326 -11.78 -19.83 3.32
N ASP A 327 -12.32 -19.65 4.53
CA ASP A 327 -13.12 -18.46 4.87
C ASP A 327 -12.27 -17.18 4.79
N ALA A 328 -11.03 -17.22 5.28
CA ALA A 328 -10.10 -16.09 5.17
C ALA A 328 -9.72 -15.80 3.71
N GLY A 329 -9.50 -16.84 2.92
CA GLY A 329 -9.32 -16.72 1.47
C GLY A 329 -10.53 -16.05 0.81
N GLN A 330 -11.74 -16.50 1.14
CA GLN A 330 -12.97 -15.90 0.60
C GLN A 330 -13.11 -14.42 0.99
N GLN A 331 -12.82 -14.06 2.24
CA GLN A 331 -12.81 -12.65 2.69
C GLN A 331 -11.75 -11.81 1.98
N PHE A 332 -10.57 -12.37 1.73
CA PHE A 332 -9.53 -11.71 0.92
C PHE A 332 -10.05 -11.37 -0.48
N TRP A 333 -10.65 -12.33 -1.18
CA TRP A 333 -11.18 -12.13 -2.53
C TRP A 333 -12.39 -11.19 -2.55
N ALA A 334 -13.31 -11.31 -1.59
CA ALA A 334 -14.45 -10.41 -1.45
C ALA A 334 -14.00 -8.95 -1.26
N ARG A 335 -12.93 -8.73 -0.48
CA ARG A 335 -12.32 -7.41 -0.33
C ARG A 335 -11.77 -6.87 -1.66
N ARG A 336 -11.17 -7.72 -2.51
CA ARG A 336 -10.70 -7.31 -3.85
C ARG A 336 -11.85 -6.84 -4.74
N VAL A 337 -12.94 -7.58 -4.75
CA VAL A 337 -14.14 -7.18 -5.51
C VAL A 337 -14.68 -5.83 -5.00
N ARG A 338 -14.82 -5.67 -3.68
CA ARG A 338 -15.29 -4.41 -3.08
C ARG A 338 -14.36 -3.22 -3.38
N SER A 339 -13.04 -3.42 -3.34
CA SER A 339 -12.07 -2.37 -3.62
C SER A 339 -12.04 -1.97 -5.09
N TYR A 340 -12.37 -2.88 -6.01
CA TYR A 340 -12.48 -2.59 -7.44
C TYR A 340 -13.82 -1.93 -7.82
N ALA A 341 -14.90 -2.24 -7.11
CA ALA A 341 -16.26 -1.80 -7.46
C ALA A 341 -16.42 -0.28 -7.72
N PRO A 342 -15.82 0.64 -6.92
CA PRO A 342 -15.94 2.08 -7.20
C PRO A 342 -15.38 2.49 -8.55
N LEU A 343 -14.26 1.90 -9.00
CA LEU A 343 -13.65 2.16 -10.28
C LEU A 343 -14.57 1.77 -11.43
N ALA A 344 -15.13 0.59 -11.33
CA ALA A 344 -16.05 0.06 -12.31
C ALA A 344 -17.39 0.86 -12.36
N LEU A 345 -17.92 1.28 -11.21
CA LEU A 345 -19.11 2.14 -11.14
C LEU A 345 -18.87 3.51 -11.78
N ALA A 346 -17.66 4.06 -11.62
CA ALA A 346 -17.26 5.33 -12.27
C ALA A 346 -17.00 5.18 -13.77
N ARG A 347 -16.96 3.96 -14.32
CA ARG A 347 -16.62 3.64 -15.73
C ARG A 347 -15.26 4.21 -16.16
N THR A 348 -14.31 4.21 -15.23
CA THR A 348 -12.93 4.67 -15.45
C THR A 348 -11.95 3.51 -15.62
N ASP A 349 -12.45 2.27 -15.70
CA ASP A 349 -11.60 1.10 -15.90
C ASP A 349 -10.87 1.13 -17.25
N ALA A 350 -9.69 0.54 -17.28
CA ALA A 350 -8.84 0.47 -18.45
C ALA A 350 -8.32 -0.96 -18.65
N MET A 351 -7.80 -1.22 -19.85
CA MET A 351 -7.12 -2.49 -20.14
C MET A 351 -5.94 -2.68 -19.18
N LEU A 352 -5.82 -3.86 -18.57
CA LEU A 352 -4.71 -4.15 -17.66
C LEU A 352 -3.34 -3.98 -18.35
N MET A 353 -3.24 -4.31 -19.63
CA MET A 353 -2.05 -4.12 -20.47
C MET A 353 -1.70 -2.66 -20.76
N ALA A 354 -2.62 -1.72 -20.58
CA ALA A 354 -2.40 -0.31 -20.86
C ALA A 354 -2.05 0.51 -19.63
N GLN A 355 -2.35 -0.01 -18.45
CA GLN A 355 -2.15 0.72 -17.19
C GLN A 355 -0.67 0.87 -16.82
N VAL A 356 -0.33 2.06 -16.37
CA VAL A 356 1.01 2.42 -15.87
C VAL A 356 0.91 3.05 -14.48
N PRO A 357 1.93 2.96 -13.62
CA PRO A 357 1.89 3.48 -12.24
C PRO A 357 1.56 4.97 -12.09
N LEU A 358 1.58 5.76 -13.17
CA LEU A 358 1.13 7.16 -13.17
C LEU A 358 -0.40 7.32 -13.20
N ASP A 359 -1.12 6.29 -13.61
CA ASP A 359 -2.58 6.34 -13.66
C ASP A 359 -3.13 6.36 -12.22
N SER A 360 -4.07 7.27 -11.94
CA SER A 360 -4.67 7.42 -10.60
C SER A 360 -5.25 6.12 -10.06
N ASP A 361 -5.77 5.29 -10.95
CA ASP A 361 -6.50 4.08 -10.66
C ASP A 361 -5.65 2.80 -10.77
N TYR A 362 -4.35 2.96 -11.08
CA TYR A 362 -3.44 1.83 -11.31
C TYR A 362 -3.48 0.79 -10.20
N PHE A 363 -3.24 1.19 -8.95
CA PHE A 363 -3.20 0.23 -7.85
C PHE A 363 -4.57 -0.39 -7.59
N THR A 364 -5.66 0.39 -7.74
CA THR A 364 -7.02 -0.12 -7.57
C THR A 364 -7.36 -1.18 -8.62
N SER A 365 -7.03 -0.95 -9.88
CA SER A 365 -7.26 -1.90 -10.96
C SER A 365 -6.29 -3.08 -10.88
N ILE A 366 -5.00 -2.83 -10.87
CA ILE A 366 -3.97 -3.88 -10.97
C ILE A 366 -3.97 -4.80 -9.74
N LEU A 367 -3.99 -4.25 -8.51
CA LEU A 367 -3.95 -5.09 -7.31
C LEU A 367 -5.25 -5.87 -7.08
N ASN A 368 -6.39 -5.34 -7.52
CA ASN A 368 -7.68 -5.98 -7.29
C ASN A 368 -8.14 -6.78 -8.50
N LYS A 369 -8.53 -6.14 -9.61
CA LYS A 369 -8.99 -6.84 -10.82
C LYS A 369 -7.92 -7.76 -11.38
N GLY A 370 -6.67 -7.31 -11.46
CA GLY A 370 -5.57 -8.13 -11.97
C GLY A 370 -5.39 -9.42 -11.17
N ALA A 371 -5.45 -9.35 -9.83
CA ALA A 371 -5.37 -10.54 -8.97
C ALA A 371 -6.58 -11.47 -9.15
N LEU A 372 -7.80 -10.92 -9.30
CA LEU A 372 -9.01 -11.70 -9.58
C LEU A 372 -8.92 -12.42 -10.93
N VAL A 373 -8.31 -11.82 -11.94
CA VAL A 373 -8.09 -12.49 -13.24
C VAL A 373 -7.18 -13.71 -13.10
N PHE A 374 -6.12 -13.66 -12.28
CA PHE A 374 -5.31 -14.84 -11.98
C PHE A 374 -6.10 -15.92 -11.22
N ARG A 375 -6.96 -15.52 -10.29
CA ARG A 375 -7.89 -16.44 -9.61
C ARG A 375 -8.84 -17.14 -10.59
N LEU A 376 -9.37 -16.40 -11.58
CA LEU A 376 -10.21 -16.94 -12.65
C LEU A 376 -9.46 -17.94 -13.53
N ILE A 377 -8.16 -17.70 -13.83
CA ILE A 377 -7.33 -18.66 -14.57
C ILE A 377 -7.27 -19.99 -13.82
N ASP A 378 -6.93 -19.95 -12.52
CA ASP A 378 -6.83 -21.19 -11.73
C ASP A 378 -8.20 -21.89 -11.57
N TRP A 379 -9.28 -21.14 -11.43
CA TRP A 379 -10.62 -21.70 -11.33
C TRP A 379 -11.11 -22.34 -12.64
N GLN A 380 -10.85 -21.69 -13.78
CA GLN A 380 -11.40 -22.12 -15.08
C GLN A 380 -10.52 -23.17 -15.76
N PHE A 381 -9.21 -23.05 -15.69
CA PHE A 381 -8.25 -23.85 -16.45
C PHE A 381 -7.46 -24.84 -15.60
N GLY A 382 -7.71 -24.88 -14.31
CA GLY A 382 -7.15 -25.87 -13.38
C GLY A 382 -6.39 -25.22 -12.22
N LYS A 383 -6.59 -25.77 -11.04
CA LYS A 383 -5.92 -25.32 -9.81
C LYS A 383 -4.40 -25.38 -10.00
N ASN A 384 -3.71 -24.34 -9.58
CA ASN A 384 -2.25 -24.17 -9.68
C ASN A 384 -1.70 -23.91 -11.09
N THR A 385 -2.53 -23.65 -12.11
CA THR A 385 -2.08 -23.28 -13.46
C THR A 385 -1.11 -22.09 -13.41
N VAL A 386 -1.47 -21.04 -12.67
CA VAL A 386 -0.65 -19.85 -12.52
C VAL A 386 0.66 -20.15 -11.78
N VAL A 387 0.60 -20.85 -10.64
CA VAL A 387 1.79 -21.22 -9.85
C VAL A 387 2.74 -22.10 -10.65
N THR A 388 2.22 -23.04 -11.43
CA THR A 388 3.03 -23.92 -12.29
C THR A 388 3.75 -23.13 -13.37
N ALA A 389 3.08 -22.18 -14.03
CA ALA A 389 3.70 -21.30 -15.01
C ALA A 389 4.82 -20.46 -14.38
N VAL A 390 4.57 -19.86 -13.21
CA VAL A 390 5.58 -19.07 -12.49
C VAL A 390 6.78 -19.92 -12.09
N LYS A 391 6.58 -21.14 -11.57
CA LYS A 391 7.68 -22.06 -11.28
C LYS A 391 8.50 -22.40 -12.51
N THR A 392 7.86 -22.66 -13.65
CA THR A 392 8.54 -22.92 -14.92
C THR A 392 9.44 -21.75 -15.31
N ILE A 393 8.96 -20.53 -15.18
CA ILE A 393 9.75 -19.32 -15.47
C ILE A 393 10.93 -19.19 -14.49
N LEU A 394 10.70 -19.37 -13.19
CA LEU A 394 11.74 -19.25 -12.15
C LEU A 394 12.85 -20.30 -12.24
N THR A 395 12.56 -21.46 -12.80
CA THR A 395 13.54 -22.56 -13.01
C THR A 395 14.20 -22.53 -14.39
N GLY A 396 13.60 -21.81 -15.35
CA GLY A 396 14.14 -21.65 -16.70
C GLY A 396 15.31 -20.64 -16.72
N THR A 397 16.22 -20.81 -17.67
CA THR A 397 17.40 -19.91 -17.83
C THR A 397 17.18 -18.81 -18.86
N THR A 398 16.02 -18.74 -19.53
CA THR A 398 15.83 -17.97 -20.77
C THR A 398 14.89 -16.75 -20.66
N MET A 399 14.31 -16.47 -19.51
CA MET A 399 13.29 -15.40 -19.36
C MET A 399 13.73 -14.24 -18.44
N ASP A 400 14.93 -13.75 -18.59
CA ASP A 400 15.32 -12.47 -17.97
C ASP A 400 15.56 -11.43 -19.09
N PRO A 401 14.77 -10.35 -19.17
CA PRO A 401 13.68 -9.94 -18.30
C PRO A 401 12.34 -10.66 -18.56
N LEU A 402 11.54 -10.83 -17.50
CA LEU A 402 10.18 -11.35 -17.59
C LEU A 402 9.23 -10.27 -18.13
N THR A 403 8.50 -10.60 -19.18
CA THR A 403 7.45 -9.77 -19.78
C THR A 403 6.08 -10.42 -19.63
N VAL A 404 5.02 -9.65 -19.82
CA VAL A 404 3.65 -10.20 -19.87
C VAL A 404 3.51 -11.25 -20.98
N GLU A 405 4.13 -11.02 -22.14
CA GLU A 405 4.11 -11.99 -23.24
C GLU A 405 4.86 -13.27 -22.91
N GLY A 406 5.95 -13.18 -22.13
CA GLY A 406 6.66 -14.35 -21.60
C GLY A 406 5.76 -15.16 -20.65
N LEU A 407 5.07 -14.48 -19.73
CA LEU A 407 4.10 -15.12 -18.83
C LEU A 407 2.93 -15.73 -19.62
N ARG A 408 2.36 -14.98 -20.59
CA ARG A 408 1.28 -15.45 -21.46
C ARG A 408 1.68 -16.72 -22.21
N SER A 409 2.85 -16.72 -22.83
CA SER A 409 3.38 -17.86 -23.57
C SER A 409 3.57 -19.09 -22.67
N THR A 410 4.04 -18.90 -21.44
CA THR A 410 4.23 -20.01 -20.49
C THR A 410 2.89 -20.56 -19.99
N LEU A 411 1.90 -19.69 -19.73
CA LEU A 411 0.55 -20.13 -19.35
C LEU A 411 -0.12 -20.94 -20.46
N ILE A 412 -0.01 -20.50 -21.73
CA ILE A 412 -0.58 -21.20 -22.88
C ILE A 412 0.17 -22.53 -23.14
N GLY A 413 1.48 -22.57 -22.87
CA GLY A 413 2.31 -23.75 -23.13
C GLY A 413 2.61 -23.97 -24.62
N PRO A 414 3.27 -25.09 -24.97
CA PRO A 414 3.72 -25.36 -26.34
C PRO A 414 2.58 -25.70 -27.32
N ASP A 415 1.51 -26.35 -26.84
CA ASP A 415 0.36 -26.71 -27.68
C ASP A 415 -0.68 -25.58 -27.69
N LYS A 416 -0.45 -24.60 -28.57
CA LYS A 416 -1.35 -23.45 -28.75
C LYS A 416 -2.74 -23.84 -29.23
N ASN A 417 -2.88 -24.94 -29.96
CA ASN A 417 -4.18 -25.39 -30.49
C ASN A 417 -5.05 -25.98 -29.39
N ALA A 418 -4.48 -26.82 -28.53
CA ALA A 418 -5.19 -27.39 -27.40
C ALA A 418 -5.61 -26.30 -26.38
N ASN A 419 -4.82 -25.22 -26.26
CA ASN A 419 -5.02 -24.16 -25.26
C ASN A 419 -5.66 -22.88 -25.83
N GLN A 420 -6.36 -22.95 -26.96
CA GLN A 420 -7.11 -21.83 -27.53
C GLN A 420 -8.09 -21.15 -26.55
N PRO A 421 -8.81 -21.87 -25.69
CA PRO A 421 -9.69 -21.23 -24.70
C PRO A 421 -8.93 -20.31 -23.75
N LEU A 422 -7.78 -20.76 -23.20
CA LEU A 422 -6.94 -19.93 -22.34
C LEU A 422 -6.34 -18.74 -23.09
N GLN A 423 -5.90 -18.93 -24.33
CA GLN A 423 -5.39 -17.84 -25.16
C GLN A 423 -6.45 -16.75 -25.38
N ARG A 424 -7.70 -17.13 -25.69
CA ARG A 424 -8.82 -16.18 -25.83
C ARG A 424 -9.12 -15.48 -24.52
N PHE A 425 -9.14 -16.23 -23.40
CA PHE A 425 -9.34 -15.67 -22.06
C PHE A 425 -8.28 -14.61 -21.74
N LEU A 426 -6.98 -14.91 -21.91
CA LEU A 426 -5.89 -13.98 -21.63
C LEU A 426 -5.95 -12.73 -22.52
N LYS A 427 -6.28 -12.89 -23.82
CA LYS A 427 -6.48 -11.75 -24.70
C LYS A 427 -7.61 -10.87 -24.19
N GLN A 428 -8.78 -11.43 -23.89
CA GLN A 428 -9.93 -10.69 -23.43
C GLN A 428 -9.63 -9.93 -22.11
N TRP A 429 -9.10 -10.62 -21.10
CA TRP A 429 -8.96 -10.04 -19.76
C TRP A 429 -7.76 -9.11 -19.62
N TRP A 430 -6.72 -9.26 -20.41
CA TRP A 430 -5.54 -8.40 -20.35
C TRP A 430 -5.56 -7.26 -21.34
N ASP A 431 -6.05 -7.51 -22.58
CA ASP A 431 -5.95 -6.58 -23.71
C ASP A 431 -7.25 -5.81 -23.99
N GLU A 432 -8.35 -6.13 -23.30
CA GLU A 432 -9.66 -5.50 -23.48
C GLU A 432 -10.22 -5.01 -22.14
N ILE A 433 -11.21 -4.10 -22.19
CA ILE A 433 -11.95 -3.69 -20.99
C ILE A 433 -13.10 -4.68 -20.79
N VAL A 434 -13.03 -5.47 -19.73
CA VAL A 434 -14.01 -6.48 -19.39
C VAL A 434 -14.72 -6.11 -18.09
N GLU A 435 -16.00 -5.86 -18.19
CA GLU A 435 -16.88 -5.48 -17.09
C GLU A 435 -18.15 -6.33 -17.16
N PRO A 436 -18.14 -7.57 -16.64
CA PRO A 436 -19.32 -8.42 -16.65
C PRO A 436 -20.40 -7.88 -15.72
N ASP A 437 -21.66 -8.02 -16.12
CA ASP A 437 -22.84 -7.66 -15.36
C ASP A 437 -23.85 -8.81 -15.48
N LEU A 438 -23.81 -9.72 -14.49
CA LEU A 438 -24.43 -11.03 -14.59
C LEU A 438 -25.75 -11.04 -13.82
N ILE A 439 -26.81 -11.48 -14.48
CA ILE A 439 -28.12 -11.70 -13.87
C ILE A 439 -28.66 -13.10 -14.20
N ILE A 440 -29.48 -13.63 -13.31
CA ILE A 440 -30.10 -14.95 -13.45
C ILE A 440 -31.62 -14.83 -13.29
N GLY A 441 -32.35 -15.47 -14.21
CA GLY A 441 -33.80 -15.54 -14.15
C GLY A 441 -34.31 -16.61 -13.17
N LEU A 442 -35.63 -16.57 -12.88
CA LEU A 442 -36.29 -17.56 -12.04
C LEU A 442 -36.17 -18.97 -12.61
N PRO A 443 -35.99 -20.00 -11.76
CA PRO A 443 -35.98 -21.37 -12.20
C PRO A 443 -37.37 -21.78 -12.71
N LYS A 444 -37.41 -22.45 -13.86
CA LYS A 444 -38.64 -23.00 -14.44
C LYS A 444 -38.50 -24.50 -14.60
N LYS A 445 -39.48 -25.23 -14.10
CA LYS A 445 -39.56 -26.69 -14.25
C LYS A 445 -39.87 -27.05 -15.70
N ASN A 446 -39.18 -28.07 -16.22
CA ASN A 446 -39.46 -28.59 -17.56
C ASN A 446 -40.81 -29.32 -17.61
N GLU A 447 -41.33 -29.56 -18.82
CA GLU A 447 -42.63 -30.21 -19.00
C GLU A 447 -42.72 -31.62 -18.43
N THR A 448 -41.62 -32.35 -18.36
CA THR A 448 -41.52 -33.70 -17.79
C THR A 448 -41.42 -33.71 -16.27
N GLY A 449 -41.19 -32.56 -15.64
CA GLY A 449 -41.05 -32.43 -14.20
C GLY A 449 -39.75 -32.99 -13.63
N THR A 450 -38.76 -33.31 -14.47
CA THR A 450 -37.51 -33.98 -14.09
C THR A 450 -36.29 -33.03 -13.99
N ALA A 451 -36.43 -31.82 -14.51
CA ALA A 451 -35.35 -30.84 -14.53
C ALA A 451 -35.87 -29.41 -14.37
N TRP A 452 -34.99 -28.53 -13.95
CA TRP A 452 -35.25 -27.09 -13.82
C TRP A 452 -34.22 -26.30 -14.69
N THR A 453 -34.72 -25.33 -15.43
CA THR A 453 -33.92 -24.47 -16.29
C THR A 453 -33.94 -23.03 -15.79
N CYS A 454 -32.79 -22.34 -15.89
CA CYS A 454 -32.66 -20.93 -15.64
C CYS A 454 -32.03 -20.25 -16.85
N VAL A 455 -32.53 -19.09 -17.21
CA VAL A 455 -31.91 -18.21 -18.21
C VAL A 455 -30.94 -17.27 -17.50
N LEU A 456 -29.78 -17.10 -18.10
CA LEU A 456 -28.72 -16.24 -17.63
C LEU A 456 -28.48 -15.13 -18.63
N ARG A 457 -28.05 -13.97 -18.17
CA ARG A 457 -27.71 -12.86 -19.06
C ARG A 457 -26.48 -12.14 -18.53
N ASN A 458 -25.60 -11.79 -19.46
CA ASN A 458 -24.51 -10.82 -19.22
C ASN A 458 -24.92 -9.50 -19.89
N LEU A 459 -25.20 -8.48 -19.10
CA LEU A 459 -25.51 -7.12 -19.58
C LEU A 459 -24.22 -6.34 -19.89
N GLY A 460 -23.10 -6.80 -19.33
CA GLY A 460 -21.78 -6.19 -19.46
C GLY A 460 -20.96 -6.75 -20.63
N THR A 461 -19.67 -6.50 -20.59
CA THR A 461 -18.70 -6.92 -21.62
C THR A 461 -17.92 -8.16 -21.18
N GLY A 462 -17.37 -8.86 -22.18
CA GLY A 462 -16.58 -10.07 -22.03
C GLY A 462 -17.39 -11.35 -21.97
N ASP A 463 -16.90 -12.39 -22.62
CA ASP A 463 -17.43 -13.75 -22.51
C ASP A 463 -17.04 -14.33 -21.15
N VAL A 464 -17.97 -14.92 -20.45
CA VAL A 464 -17.74 -15.48 -19.10
C VAL A 464 -18.19 -16.92 -19.01
N THR A 465 -17.47 -17.72 -18.22
CA THR A 465 -17.92 -19.03 -17.75
C THR A 465 -18.08 -18.94 -16.25
N VAL A 466 -19.30 -19.07 -15.75
CA VAL A 466 -19.61 -18.79 -14.32
C VAL A 466 -20.13 -20.04 -13.60
N PRO A 467 -19.86 -20.19 -12.30
CA PRO A 467 -20.54 -21.18 -11.49
C PRO A 467 -21.98 -20.73 -11.24
N VAL A 468 -22.92 -21.65 -11.32
CA VAL A 468 -24.33 -21.45 -10.98
C VAL A 468 -24.74 -22.52 -10.00
N VAL A 469 -25.41 -22.12 -8.93
CA VAL A 469 -25.83 -22.99 -7.85
C VAL A 469 -27.35 -22.93 -7.71
N ALA A 470 -27.97 -24.10 -7.67
CA ALA A 470 -29.38 -24.25 -7.29
C ALA A 470 -29.49 -24.89 -5.91
N ILE A 471 -30.43 -24.40 -5.11
CA ILE A 471 -30.77 -24.94 -3.80
C ILE A 471 -32.17 -25.50 -3.88
N THR A 472 -32.37 -26.78 -3.50
CA THR A 472 -33.65 -27.41 -3.49
C THR A 472 -34.43 -27.12 -2.19
N GLY A 473 -35.75 -27.39 -2.19
CA GLY A 473 -36.59 -27.27 -0.99
C GLY A 473 -36.15 -28.19 0.16
N LYS A 474 -35.36 -29.22 -0.13
CA LYS A 474 -34.75 -30.09 0.88
C LYS A 474 -33.37 -29.61 1.35
N GLY A 475 -32.90 -28.50 0.83
CA GLY A 475 -31.57 -27.95 1.16
C GLY A 475 -30.40 -28.58 0.40
N GLU A 476 -30.66 -29.42 -0.62
CA GLU A 476 -29.59 -29.93 -1.48
C GLU A 476 -29.02 -28.83 -2.39
N THR A 477 -27.71 -28.85 -2.62
CA THR A 477 -27.02 -27.90 -3.46
C THR A 477 -26.57 -28.56 -4.73
N LEU A 478 -27.03 -28.06 -5.89
CA LEU A 478 -26.64 -28.52 -7.22
C LEU A 478 -25.79 -27.45 -7.89
N THR A 479 -24.57 -27.78 -8.30
CA THR A 479 -23.65 -26.83 -8.92
C THR A 479 -23.37 -27.20 -10.37
N THR A 480 -23.39 -26.20 -11.26
CA THR A 480 -23.04 -26.34 -12.68
C THR A 480 -22.25 -25.13 -13.14
N LYS A 481 -21.77 -25.15 -14.40
CA LYS A 481 -21.09 -24.01 -15.04
C LYS A 481 -21.88 -23.60 -16.27
N ALA A 482 -21.97 -22.29 -16.49
CA ALA A 482 -22.60 -21.71 -17.68
C ALA A 482 -21.63 -20.80 -18.43
N ALA A 483 -21.61 -20.93 -19.75
CA ALA A 483 -20.97 -19.97 -20.64
C ALA A 483 -21.99 -18.91 -21.05
N ILE A 484 -21.65 -17.63 -20.86
CA ILE A 484 -22.52 -16.50 -21.22
C ILE A 484 -21.70 -15.53 -22.06
N PRO A 485 -22.07 -15.28 -23.31
CA PRO A 485 -21.35 -14.34 -24.15
C PRO A 485 -21.53 -12.90 -23.68
N SER A 486 -20.60 -12.04 -24.11
CA SER A 486 -20.69 -10.59 -23.93
C SER A 486 -22.03 -10.05 -24.43
N LYS A 487 -22.73 -9.29 -23.58
CA LYS A 487 -24.06 -8.71 -23.88
C LYS A 487 -25.08 -9.75 -24.38
N GLY A 488 -24.93 -11.01 -23.93
CA GLY A 488 -25.66 -12.15 -24.45
C GLY A 488 -26.41 -12.94 -23.39
N LEU A 489 -27.01 -14.02 -23.85
CA LEU A 489 -27.80 -14.96 -23.06
C LEU A 489 -27.09 -16.30 -22.92
N GLY A 490 -27.29 -16.95 -21.79
CA GLY A 490 -26.94 -18.33 -21.51
C GLY A 490 -28.09 -19.05 -20.83
N SER A 491 -27.94 -20.35 -20.61
CA SER A 491 -28.91 -21.14 -19.85
C SER A 491 -28.20 -22.24 -19.07
N VAL A 492 -28.80 -22.65 -17.98
CA VAL A 492 -28.38 -23.82 -17.20
C VAL A 492 -29.57 -24.73 -16.97
N GLU A 493 -29.30 -26.01 -16.85
CA GLU A 493 -30.26 -27.02 -16.49
C GLU A 493 -29.78 -27.79 -15.27
N PHE A 494 -30.67 -27.96 -14.29
CA PHE A 494 -30.43 -28.74 -13.08
C PHE A 494 -31.33 -29.99 -13.12
N GLN A 495 -30.70 -31.15 -13.17
CA GLN A 495 -31.38 -32.46 -13.20
C GLN A 495 -31.84 -32.81 -11.81
N THR A 496 -33.07 -32.40 -11.48
CA THR A 496 -33.74 -32.76 -10.22
C THR A 496 -35.25 -32.64 -10.35
N ALA A 497 -35.97 -33.62 -9.78
CA ALA A 497 -37.41 -33.56 -9.64
C ALA A 497 -37.85 -32.70 -8.43
N GLU A 498 -36.93 -32.45 -7.49
CA GLU A 498 -37.16 -31.64 -6.32
C GLU A 498 -37.41 -30.18 -6.71
N GLU A 499 -38.19 -29.48 -5.89
CA GLU A 499 -38.41 -28.06 -6.12
C GLU A 499 -37.11 -27.26 -5.93
N VAL A 500 -36.71 -26.47 -6.95
CA VAL A 500 -35.63 -25.52 -6.84
C VAL A 500 -36.16 -24.21 -6.27
N VAL A 501 -35.82 -23.93 -5.02
CA VAL A 501 -36.32 -22.76 -4.28
C VAL A 501 -35.44 -21.53 -4.44
N ARG A 502 -34.18 -21.72 -4.89
CA ARG A 502 -33.21 -20.65 -5.05
C ARG A 502 -32.14 -21.00 -6.10
N VAL A 503 -31.77 -20.04 -6.90
CA VAL A 503 -30.61 -20.11 -7.79
C VAL A 503 -29.68 -18.91 -7.56
N GLU A 504 -28.40 -19.14 -7.67
CA GLU A 504 -27.38 -18.11 -7.52
C GLU A 504 -26.36 -18.21 -8.66
N ILE A 505 -26.02 -17.06 -9.23
CA ILE A 505 -24.94 -16.92 -10.18
C ILE A 505 -23.69 -16.35 -9.48
N ASP A 506 -22.53 -16.91 -9.76
CA ASP A 506 -21.25 -16.50 -9.17
C ASP A 506 -21.29 -16.37 -7.63
N PRO A 507 -21.70 -17.43 -6.89
CA PRO A 507 -21.84 -17.36 -5.43
C PRO A 507 -20.53 -17.04 -4.72
N ASP A 508 -19.39 -17.49 -5.30
CA ASP A 508 -18.04 -17.26 -4.75
C ASP A 508 -17.45 -15.92 -5.12
N LYS A 509 -18.19 -15.09 -5.88
CA LYS A 509 -17.75 -13.77 -6.35
C LYS A 509 -16.37 -13.84 -7.01
N LEU A 510 -16.27 -14.71 -8.02
CA LEU A 510 -15.05 -14.89 -8.80
C LEU A 510 -14.80 -13.72 -9.73
N TYR A 511 -15.90 -13.15 -10.26
CA TYR A 511 -15.85 -12.10 -11.25
C TYR A 511 -15.84 -10.70 -10.62
N PRO A 512 -15.06 -9.77 -11.16
CA PRO A 512 -15.07 -8.36 -10.75
C PRO A 512 -16.33 -7.65 -11.28
N GLN A 513 -17.49 -8.05 -10.82
CA GLN A 513 -18.76 -7.44 -11.20
C GLN A 513 -18.93 -6.08 -10.54
N THR A 514 -19.61 -5.18 -11.24
CA THR A 514 -19.81 -3.80 -10.81
C THR A 514 -21.21 -3.55 -10.29
N LYS A 515 -22.18 -4.29 -10.81
CA LYS A 515 -23.58 -4.18 -10.41
C LYS A 515 -24.04 -5.51 -9.83
N PHE A 516 -24.49 -5.45 -8.61
CA PHE A 516 -25.16 -6.53 -7.93
C PHE A 516 -26.62 -6.14 -7.63
N GLU A 517 -27.07 -5.04 -8.25
CA GLU A 517 -28.42 -4.52 -8.15
C GLU A 517 -29.21 -4.93 -9.38
N LEU A 518 -30.45 -5.25 -9.15
CA LEU A 518 -31.46 -5.39 -10.18
C LEU A 518 -31.59 -4.08 -10.98
N ASP A 519 -31.59 -4.16 -12.29
CA ASP A 519 -32.18 -3.09 -13.11
C ASP A 519 -33.71 -3.14 -12.91
N PRO A 520 -34.32 -2.19 -12.17
CA PRO A 520 -35.76 -2.16 -11.96
C PRO A 520 -36.57 -2.05 -13.26
N ASN A 521 -35.91 -1.76 -14.39
CA ASN A 521 -36.52 -1.70 -15.71
C ASN A 521 -36.36 -3.01 -16.51
N SER A 522 -35.69 -4.03 -16.01
CA SER A 522 -35.59 -5.33 -16.66
C SER A 522 -36.80 -6.21 -16.30
N SER A 523 -37.97 -5.82 -16.77
CA SER A 523 -39.22 -6.51 -16.53
C SER A 523 -39.32 -7.95 -17.05
N GLN A 524 -38.28 -8.52 -17.64
CA GLN A 524 -38.24 -9.87 -18.18
C GLN A 524 -37.38 -10.85 -17.37
N PHE A 525 -36.56 -10.37 -16.44
CA PHE A 525 -35.71 -11.18 -15.60
C PHE A 525 -35.86 -10.73 -14.15
N ASP A 526 -36.90 -11.22 -13.48
CA ASP A 526 -36.91 -11.17 -12.03
C ASP A 526 -35.76 -12.03 -11.54
N ASN A 527 -34.78 -11.37 -10.99
CA ASN A 527 -33.64 -12.02 -10.39
C ASN A 527 -34.05 -12.74 -9.17
N ASP A 528 -33.97 -14.05 -9.17
CA ASP A 528 -34.21 -14.74 -7.93
C ASP A 528 -35.66 -14.60 -7.42
N SER A 529 -36.22 -15.65 -6.97
CA SER A 529 -37.54 -15.71 -6.30
C SER A 529 -37.64 -14.86 -5.03
N ARG A 530 -36.64 -14.03 -4.76
CA ARG A 530 -36.56 -13.15 -3.60
C ARG A 530 -36.74 -11.69 -3.99
N PRO A 531 -37.25 -10.85 -3.07
CA PRO A 531 -37.28 -9.41 -3.32
C PRO A 531 -35.89 -8.86 -3.67
N PRO A 532 -35.83 -7.76 -4.44
CA PRO A 532 -34.58 -7.11 -4.83
C PRO A 532 -33.62 -7.04 -3.65
N ARG A 533 -32.48 -7.70 -3.78
CA ARG A 533 -31.51 -7.80 -2.71
C ARG A 533 -30.43 -6.80 -2.95
N GLN A 534 -30.37 -5.75 -2.17
CA GLN A 534 -29.20 -4.89 -2.18
C GLN A 534 -27.96 -5.70 -1.81
N TYR A 535 -26.88 -5.49 -2.56
CA TYR A 535 -25.60 -6.13 -2.29
C TYR A 535 -25.05 -5.69 -0.92
N SER A 536 -24.41 -6.60 -0.18
CA SER A 536 -23.88 -6.33 1.17
C SER A 536 -23.01 -5.08 1.23
N PHE A 537 -22.23 -4.81 0.18
CA PHE A 537 -21.39 -3.61 0.11
C PHE A 537 -22.20 -2.32 -0.06
N SER A 538 -23.25 -2.32 -0.89
CA SER A 538 -24.15 -1.15 -1.05
C SER A 538 -24.91 -0.86 0.25
N LEU A 539 -25.39 -1.89 0.93
CA LEU A 539 -26.02 -1.78 2.25
C LEU A 539 -25.07 -1.20 3.30
N PHE A 540 -23.80 -1.65 3.28
CA PHE A 540 -22.75 -1.13 4.16
C PHE A 540 -22.47 0.34 3.91
N LEU A 541 -22.33 0.76 2.64
CA LEU A 541 -22.07 2.17 2.28
C LEU A 541 -23.25 3.07 2.72
N GLU A 542 -24.49 2.63 2.48
CA GLU A 542 -25.70 3.33 2.93
C GLU A 542 -25.75 3.43 4.45
N ALA A 543 -25.43 2.35 5.15
CA ALA A 543 -25.37 2.33 6.60
C ALA A 543 -24.30 3.28 7.16
N ASN A 544 -23.12 3.33 6.53
CA ASN A 544 -22.06 4.26 6.93
C ASN A 544 -22.50 5.73 6.73
N GLN A 545 -23.17 6.05 5.63
CA GLN A 545 -23.73 7.38 5.40
C GLN A 545 -24.79 7.75 6.46
N LEU A 546 -25.69 6.83 6.78
CA LEU A 546 -26.70 7.03 7.83
C LEU A 546 -26.06 7.22 9.21
N PHE A 547 -24.99 6.49 9.51
CA PHE A 547 -24.21 6.65 10.73
C PHE A 547 -23.60 8.05 10.84
N GLU A 548 -22.98 8.56 9.76
CA GLU A 548 -22.45 9.93 9.71
C GLU A 548 -23.54 11.00 9.89
N GLN A 549 -24.76 10.72 9.41
CA GLN A 549 -25.95 11.57 9.60
C GLN A 549 -26.59 11.38 10.99
N LYS A 550 -26.05 10.54 11.85
CA LYS A 550 -26.57 10.17 13.18
C LYS A 550 -27.96 9.50 13.14
N GLU A 551 -28.34 8.92 12.01
CA GLU A 551 -29.58 8.15 11.85
C GLU A 551 -29.36 6.69 12.27
N PHE A 552 -29.00 6.47 13.54
CA PHE A 552 -28.48 5.21 14.05
C PHE A 552 -29.45 4.02 13.90
N GLN A 553 -30.77 4.20 14.10
CA GLN A 553 -31.76 3.12 13.93
C GLN A 553 -31.84 2.64 12.48
N LYS A 554 -31.76 3.56 11.51
CA LYS A 554 -31.75 3.21 10.09
C LYS A 554 -30.43 2.52 9.70
N ALA A 555 -29.30 3.02 10.22
CA ALA A 555 -28.00 2.41 10.02
C ALA A 555 -27.95 0.97 10.56
N GLU A 556 -28.49 0.73 11.77
CA GLU A 556 -28.61 -0.61 12.37
C GLU A 556 -29.39 -1.56 11.46
N ALA A 557 -30.57 -1.14 10.97
CA ALA A 557 -31.38 -1.97 10.10
C ALA A 557 -30.65 -2.41 8.81
N LYS A 558 -29.87 -1.52 8.22
CA LYS A 558 -29.04 -1.83 7.04
C LYS A 558 -27.89 -2.76 7.38
N LEU A 559 -27.22 -2.54 8.51
CA LEU A 559 -26.10 -3.38 8.96
C LEU A 559 -26.54 -4.78 9.31
N LEU A 560 -27.69 -4.96 9.95
CA LEU A 560 -28.26 -6.28 10.23
C LEU A 560 -28.52 -7.05 8.93
N GLN A 561 -29.00 -6.38 7.86
CA GLN A 561 -29.14 -6.99 6.55
C GLN A 561 -27.77 -7.35 5.95
N THR A 562 -26.77 -6.44 6.09
CA THR A 562 -25.41 -6.66 5.59
C THR A 562 -24.79 -7.90 6.22
N VAL A 563 -24.80 -8.00 7.56
CA VAL A 563 -24.16 -9.11 8.28
C VAL A 563 -24.94 -10.42 8.18
N ALA A 564 -26.23 -10.36 7.88
CA ALA A 564 -27.03 -11.56 7.55
C ALA A 564 -26.64 -12.13 6.17
N GLN A 565 -26.29 -11.27 5.21
CA GLN A 565 -25.82 -11.69 3.89
C GLN A 565 -24.37 -12.16 3.91
N GLU A 566 -23.53 -11.49 4.67
CA GLU A 566 -22.09 -11.72 4.74
C GLU A 566 -21.60 -11.68 6.19
N PRO A 567 -21.78 -12.76 6.96
CA PRO A 567 -21.42 -12.80 8.38
C PRO A 567 -19.96 -12.49 8.68
N GLY A 568 -19.06 -12.87 7.75
CA GLY A 568 -17.62 -12.62 7.83
C GLY A 568 -17.19 -11.20 7.41
N TYR A 569 -18.12 -10.28 7.12
CA TYR A 569 -17.78 -8.90 6.78
C TYR A 569 -17.42 -8.11 8.05
N ALA A 570 -16.16 -8.25 8.48
CA ALA A 570 -15.66 -7.71 9.75
C ALA A 570 -15.89 -6.20 9.91
N SER A 571 -15.74 -5.40 8.85
CA SER A 571 -15.96 -3.94 8.91
C SER A 571 -17.45 -3.61 9.15
N ALA A 572 -18.38 -4.42 8.60
CA ALA A 572 -19.82 -4.24 8.85
C ALA A 572 -20.19 -4.63 10.28
N GLN A 573 -19.64 -5.72 10.81
CA GLN A 573 -19.81 -6.09 12.22
C GLN A 573 -19.26 -4.99 13.15
N MET A 574 -18.10 -4.42 12.82
CA MET A 574 -17.50 -3.34 13.62
C MET A 574 -18.34 -2.05 13.58
N LEU A 575 -18.86 -1.67 12.41
CA LEU A 575 -19.73 -0.51 12.30
C LEU A 575 -21.06 -0.76 13.03
N LEU A 576 -21.58 -1.99 13.01
CA LEU A 576 -22.77 -2.38 13.80
C LEU A 576 -22.50 -2.20 15.30
N ALA A 577 -21.35 -2.65 15.80
CA ALA A 577 -20.97 -2.44 17.20
C ALA A 577 -20.95 -0.93 17.57
N ARG A 578 -20.42 -0.07 16.71
CA ARG A 578 -20.40 1.39 16.90
C ARG A 578 -21.80 2.00 16.91
N VAL A 579 -22.68 1.53 16.03
CA VAL A 579 -24.08 1.98 15.94
C VAL A 579 -24.85 1.55 17.21
N GLU A 580 -24.71 0.30 17.62
CA GLU A 580 -25.39 -0.24 18.81
C GLU A 580 -24.89 0.44 20.10
N LEU A 581 -23.58 0.78 20.16
CA LEU A 581 -23.02 1.61 21.23
C LEU A 581 -23.70 2.99 21.29
N ALA A 582 -23.82 3.66 20.14
CA ALA A 582 -24.50 4.95 20.04
C ALA A 582 -26.01 4.88 20.42
N LEU A 583 -26.65 3.72 20.26
CA LEU A 583 -28.01 3.44 20.69
C LEU A 583 -28.12 3.00 22.17
N GLY A 584 -26.98 2.87 22.88
CA GLY A 584 -26.96 2.42 24.29
C GLY A 584 -27.20 0.92 24.50
N LYS A 585 -27.06 0.10 23.46
CA LYS A 585 -27.34 -1.35 23.47
C LYS A 585 -26.09 -2.16 23.83
N SER A 586 -25.64 -2.14 25.09
CA SER A 586 -24.37 -2.70 25.51
C SER A 586 -24.16 -4.18 25.17
N GLU A 587 -25.16 -5.05 25.34
CA GLU A 587 -25.03 -6.48 25.03
C GLU A 587 -24.89 -6.71 23.51
N ALA A 588 -25.69 -6.04 22.69
CA ALA A 588 -25.60 -6.10 21.24
C ALA A 588 -24.24 -5.56 20.75
N THR A 589 -23.78 -4.45 21.31
CA THR A 589 -22.42 -3.90 21.06
C THR A 589 -21.34 -4.95 21.28
N GLN A 590 -21.36 -5.65 22.43
CA GLN A 590 -20.36 -6.69 22.74
C GLN A 590 -20.45 -7.87 21.77
N SER A 591 -21.67 -8.28 21.40
CA SER A 591 -21.88 -9.37 20.45
C SER A 591 -21.34 -9.03 19.06
N ALA A 592 -21.64 -7.85 18.53
CA ALA A 592 -21.16 -7.40 17.23
C ALA A 592 -19.64 -7.18 17.25
N LEU A 593 -19.09 -6.61 18.33
CA LEU A 593 -17.66 -6.44 18.54
C LEU A 593 -16.91 -7.78 18.51
N GLN A 594 -17.42 -8.79 19.23
CA GLN A 594 -16.80 -10.12 19.28
C GLN A 594 -16.81 -10.76 17.88
N LYS A 595 -17.93 -10.70 17.16
CA LYS A 595 -18.01 -11.21 15.77
C LYS A 595 -17.02 -10.53 14.83
N ALA A 596 -16.81 -9.21 14.98
CA ALA A 596 -15.79 -8.49 14.20
C ALA A 596 -14.37 -8.98 14.52
N LEU A 597 -14.07 -9.23 15.80
CA LEU A 597 -12.77 -9.70 16.29
C LEU A 597 -12.51 -11.18 15.99
N ASP A 598 -13.54 -11.98 15.79
CA ASP A 598 -13.43 -13.41 15.45
C ASP A 598 -12.95 -13.63 14.00
N VAL A 599 -13.13 -12.64 13.13
CA VAL A 599 -12.63 -12.70 11.75
C VAL A 599 -11.08 -12.67 11.75
N LYS A 600 -10.47 -13.69 11.12
CA LYS A 600 -9.02 -13.83 11.05
C LYS A 600 -8.54 -13.87 9.60
N PRO A 601 -7.41 -13.19 9.30
CA PRO A 601 -6.74 -12.20 10.14
C PRO A 601 -7.59 -10.94 10.31
N THR A 602 -7.48 -10.31 11.48
CA THR A 602 -8.30 -9.13 11.83
C THR A 602 -7.91 -7.92 10.97
N PRO A 603 -8.85 -7.22 10.32
CA PRO A 603 -8.55 -5.99 9.58
C PRO A 603 -8.10 -4.84 10.48
N LEU A 604 -7.28 -3.93 9.95
CA LEU A 604 -6.78 -2.76 10.69
C LEU A 604 -7.90 -1.85 11.20
N TYR A 605 -8.92 -1.63 10.38
CA TYR A 605 -10.12 -0.89 10.79
C TYR A 605 -10.75 -1.47 12.06
N VAL A 606 -10.88 -2.80 12.13
CA VAL A 606 -11.43 -3.50 13.30
C VAL A 606 -10.50 -3.34 14.51
N THR A 607 -9.18 -3.49 14.33
CA THR A 607 -8.19 -3.31 15.41
C THR A 607 -8.30 -1.94 16.07
N GLY A 608 -8.39 -0.87 15.29
CA GLY A 608 -8.49 0.49 15.82
C GLY A 608 -9.83 0.75 16.52
N TRP A 609 -10.95 0.51 15.80
CA TRP A 609 -12.27 0.83 16.33
C TRP A 609 -12.73 -0.10 17.45
N SER A 610 -12.27 -1.35 17.51
CA SER A 610 -12.57 -2.22 18.66
C SER A 610 -12.02 -1.63 19.97
N ALA A 611 -10.81 -1.11 19.91
CA ALA A 611 -10.21 -0.46 21.08
C ALA A 611 -10.97 0.84 21.49
N ILE A 612 -11.50 1.61 20.51
CA ILE A 612 -12.38 2.75 20.81
C ILE A 612 -13.65 2.29 21.50
N VAL A 613 -14.35 1.28 20.97
CA VAL A 613 -15.59 0.75 21.57
C VAL A 613 -15.34 0.20 22.98
N GLU A 614 -14.24 -0.52 23.18
CA GLU A 614 -13.85 -0.99 24.52
C GLU A 614 -13.60 0.16 25.49
N GLY A 615 -12.94 1.24 25.03
CA GLY A 615 -12.72 2.44 25.83
C GLY A 615 -14.02 3.14 26.24
N GLU A 616 -14.95 3.33 25.31
CA GLU A 616 -16.25 3.92 25.57
C GLU A 616 -17.09 3.07 26.54
N LEU A 617 -17.07 1.73 26.39
CA LEU A 617 -17.73 0.82 27.34
C LEU A 617 -17.09 0.89 28.72
N ALA A 618 -15.77 1.07 28.83
CA ALA A 618 -15.07 1.24 30.09
C ALA A 618 -15.43 2.59 30.76
N LEU A 619 -15.50 3.69 29.97
CA LEU A 619 -16.00 4.99 30.45
C LEU A 619 -17.41 4.91 31.03
N THR A 620 -18.31 4.23 30.32
CA THR A 620 -19.70 4.02 30.80
C THR A 620 -19.75 3.34 32.17
N ARG A 621 -18.77 2.40 32.40
CA ARG A 621 -18.63 1.71 33.69
C ARG A 621 -17.78 2.47 34.71
N LYS A 622 -17.27 3.65 34.36
CA LYS A 622 -16.33 4.45 35.14
C LYS A 622 -15.00 3.72 35.44
N ASP A 623 -14.63 2.76 34.60
CA ASP A 623 -13.32 2.11 34.65
C ASP A 623 -12.32 2.88 33.81
N PHE A 624 -11.85 4.00 34.38
CA PHE A 624 -10.98 4.92 33.66
C PHE A 624 -9.59 4.31 33.33
N LYS A 625 -9.11 3.33 34.12
CA LYS A 625 -7.85 2.63 33.81
C LYS A 625 -7.98 1.77 32.55
N ALA A 626 -9.03 0.96 32.48
CA ALA A 626 -9.30 0.17 31.29
C ALA A 626 -9.55 1.06 30.07
N ALA A 627 -10.21 2.21 30.25
CA ALA A 627 -10.43 3.19 29.18
C ALA A 627 -9.09 3.73 28.64
N VAL A 628 -8.16 4.16 29.51
CA VAL A 628 -6.82 4.63 29.09
C VAL A 628 -6.07 3.55 28.31
N GLU A 629 -6.07 2.30 28.77
CA GLU A 629 -5.41 1.20 28.09
C GLU A 629 -6.01 0.93 26.70
N ALA A 630 -7.34 0.97 26.59
CA ALA A 630 -8.04 0.78 25.32
C ALA A 630 -7.74 1.91 24.33
N TYR A 631 -7.84 3.16 24.75
CA TYR A 631 -7.55 4.30 23.87
C TYR A 631 -6.08 4.39 23.46
N ARG A 632 -5.12 3.96 24.32
CA ARG A 632 -3.71 3.85 23.93
C ARG A 632 -3.49 2.81 22.84
N ARG A 633 -4.22 1.69 22.87
CA ARG A 633 -4.19 0.70 21.80
C ARG A 633 -4.77 1.27 20.50
N ALA A 634 -5.86 2.02 20.58
CA ALA A 634 -6.47 2.67 19.42
C ALA A 634 -5.53 3.71 18.78
N ASP A 635 -4.88 4.56 19.60
CA ASP A 635 -3.87 5.52 19.17
C ASP A 635 -2.67 4.81 18.52
N GLY A 636 -2.13 3.78 19.18
CA GLY A 636 -1.04 2.97 18.63
C GLY A 636 -1.38 2.25 17.33
N ALA A 637 -2.65 1.88 17.11
CA ALA A 637 -3.09 1.25 15.88
C ALA A 637 -2.97 2.18 14.67
N ASN A 638 -3.21 3.49 14.85
CA ASN A 638 -3.18 4.48 13.77
C ASN A 638 -3.96 3.99 12.54
N ALA A 639 -5.20 3.53 12.78
CA ALA A 639 -5.98 2.84 11.75
C ALA A 639 -6.53 3.81 10.69
N GLU A 640 -7.08 4.92 11.14
CA GLU A 640 -7.57 6.02 10.31
C GLU A 640 -7.71 7.30 11.13
N LEU A 641 -7.79 8.44 10.46
CA LEU A 641 -7.83 9.75 11.11
C LEU A 641 -8.95 9.88 12.16
N ALA A 642 -10.16 9.44 11.83
CA ALA A 642 -11.30 9.52 12.75
C ALA A 642 -11.10 8.66 14.01
N CYS A 643 -10.50 7.48 13.86
CA CYS A 643 -10.16 6.59 14.97
C CYS A 643 -9.09 7.23 15.89
N THR A 644 -8.03 7.79 15.29
CA THR A 644 -6.96 8.44 16.06
C THR A 644 -7.47 9.68 16.81
N LEU A 645 -8.33 10.51 16.19
CA LEU A 645 -8.98 11.64 16.86
C LEU A 645 -9.85 11.19 18.05
N ALA A 646 -10.63 10.11 17.88
CA ALA A 646 -11.43 9.54 18.96
C ALA A 646 -10.55 9.02 20.11
N ALA A 647 -9.42 8.36 19.77
CA ALA A 647 -8.46 7.87 20.75
C ALA A 647 -7.86 9.01 21.58
N HIS A 648 -7.37 10.08 20.96
CA HIS A 648 -6.83 11.26 21.65
C HIS A 648 -7.87 11.90 22.58
N LYS A 649 -9.11 12.08 22.11
CA LYS A 649 -10.20 12.61 22.94
C LYS A 649 -10.46 11.73 24.15
N GLY A 650 -10.59 10.42 23.95
CA GLY A 650 -10.83 9.45 25.03
C GLY A 650 -9.68 9.36 26.05
N LEU A 651 -8.42 9.46 25.55
CA LEU A 651 -7.24 9.52 26.42
C LEU A 651 -7.26 10.75 27.33
N ILE A 652 -7.46 11.95 26.76
CA ILE A 652 -7.53 13.19 27.54
C ILE A 652 -8.64 13.10 28.59
N GLU A 653 -9.82 12.63 28.23
CA GLU A 653 -10.96 12.48 29.15
C GLU A 653 -10.63 11.51 30.28
N SER A 654 -10.15 10.30 29.92
CA SER A 654 -9.89 9.23 30.90
C SER A 654 -8.72 9.57 31.84
N GLU A 655 -7.61 10.13 31.32
CA GLU A 655 -6.46 10.55 32.11
C GLU A 655 -6.81 11.74 33.03
N THR A 656 -7.71 12.64 32.60
CA THR A 656 -8.24 13.73 33.44
C THR A 656 -9.03 13.19 34.63
N GLN A 657 -9.90 12.19 34.40
CA GLN A 657 -10.68 11.55 35.46
C GLN A 657 -9.79 10.82 36.47
N LEU A 658 -8.68 10.25 36.01
CA LEU A 658 -7.68 9.59 36.88
C LEU A 658 -6.75 10.58 37.58
N GLN A 659 -6.81 11.88 37.23
CA GLN A 659 -5.80 12.88 37.69
C GLN A 659 -4.36 12.48 37.32
N GLN A 660 -4.16 11.74 36.24
CA GLN A 660 -2.90 11.17 35.78
C GLN A 660 -2.59 11.56 34.34
N ILE A 661 -2.85 12.85 33.97
CA ILE A 661 -2.51 13.33 32.64
C ILE A 661 -1.00 13.23 32.43
N SER A 662 -0.59 12.57 31.36
CA SER A 662 0.80 12.46 30.98
C SER A 662 1.30 13.83 30.47
N MET A 663 1.86 14.64 31.38
CA MET A 663 2.41 15.95 31.02
C MET A 663 3.85 15.82 30.51
N PRO A 664 4.26 16.66 29.54
CA PRO A 664 5.63 16.70 29.09
C PRO A 664 6.57 17.23 30.14
N ASP A 665 7.85 16.94 29.98
CA ASP A 665 8.90 17.50 30.82
C ASP A 665 9.01 19.04 30.64
N GLU A 666 9.71 19.70 31.54
CA GLU A 666 9.86 21.15 31.54
C GLU A 666 10.58 21.69 30.29
N SER A 667 11.44 20.88 29.64
CA SER A 667 12.11 21.28 28.42
C SER A 667 11.15 21.40 27.22
N VAL A 668 10.15 20.53 27.15
CA VAL A 668 9.09 20.58 26.15
C VAL A 668 8.16 21.78 26.42
N LYS A 669 7.78 22.03 27.67
CA LYS A 669 6.97 23.23 28.01
C LYS A 669 7.73 24.51 27.68
N ALA A 670 9.01 24.57 27.99
CA ALA A 670 9.87 25.70 27.64
C ALA A 670 9.93 25.94 26.14
N TYR A 671 9.95 24.85 25.33
CA TYR A 671 9.89 24.94 23.88
C TYR A 671 8.62 25.67 23.40
N PHE A 672 7.42 25.33 23.92
CA PHE A 672 6.18 25.99 23.53
C PHE A 672 6.21 27.48 23.89
N SER A 673 6.72 27.84 25.06
CA SER A 673 6.91 29.24 25.43
C SER A 673 7.87 29.98 24.52
N GLN A 674 8.91 29.31 24.01
CA GLN A 674 9.84 29.88 23.02
C GLN A 674 9.16 30.02 21.65
N LEU A 675 8.38 29.02 21.20
CA LEU A 675 7.66 29.04 19.94
C LEU A 675 6.64 30.19 19.92
N GLU A 676 5.88 30.40 21.00
CA GLU A 676 4.94 31.53 21.14
C GLU A 676 5.63 32.87 20.97
N LYS A 677 6.74 33.09 21.68
CA LYS A 677 7.53 34.30 21.57
C LYS A 677 8.10 34.49 20.16
N ALA A 678 8.58 33.42 19.54
CA ALA A 678 9.12 33.46 18.19
C ALA A 678 8.04 33.85 17.17
N VAL A 679 6.85 33.26 17.25
CA VAL A 679 5.72 33.60 16.37
C VAL A 679 5.28 35.02 16.58
N GLN A 680 5.14 35.48 17.84
CA GLN A 680 4.76 36.86 18.18
C GLN A 680 5.82 37.89 17.75
N SER A 681 7.11 37.52 17.70
CA SER A 681 8.18 38.40 17.20
C SER A 681 8.07 38.75 15.71
N LYS A 682 7.32 37.92 14.96
CA LYS A 682 7.13 38.03 13.50
C LYS A 682 8.43 37.96 12.69
N THR A 683 9.46 37.42 13.30
CA THR A 683 10.81 37.27 12.69
C THR A 683 11.00 35.85 12.15
N ALA A 684 11.03 35.71 10.84
CA ALA A 684 11.10 34.40 10.19
C ALA A 684 12.31 33.56 10.67
N SER A 685 13.49 34.15 10.81
CA SER A 685 14.69 33.43 11.25
C SER A 685 14.57 32.87 12.68
N VAL A 686 13.83 33.54 13.57
CA VAL A 686 13.60 33.07 14.95
C VAL A 686 12.64 31.88 14.95
N ILE A 687 11.61 31.92 14.10
CA ILE A 687 10.67 30.81 13.94
C ILE A 687 11.39 29.61 13.30
N GLU A 688 12.17 29.85 12.25
CA GLU A 688 12.93 28.80 11.53
C GLU A 688 13.93 28.08 12.44
N ALA A 689 14.44 28.71 13.49
CA ALA A 689 15.31 28.06 14.46
C ALA A 689 14.59 27.03 15.36
N LEU A 690 13.27 27.10 15.47
CA LEU A 690 12.44 26.21 16.30
C LEU A 690 11.66 25.18 15.49
N VAL A 691 11.77 25.19 14.16
CA VAL A 691 10.98 24.35 13.25
C VAL A 691 11.91 23.69 12.23
N ILE A 692 11.65 22.46 11.89
CA ILE A 692 12.32 21.83 10.74
C ILE A 692 11.67 22.37 9.47
N LYS A 693 12.24 23.42 8.90
CA LYS A 693 11.69 24.17 7.76
C LYS A 693 11.37 23.27 6.56
N ALA A 694 12.21 22.30 6.27
CA ALA A 694 12.01 21.36 5.16
C ALA A 694 10.76 20.47 5.36
N GLU A 695 10.37 20.19 6.61
CA GLU A 695 9.17 19.41 6.95
C GLU A 695 7.89 20.27 6.95
N LEU A 696 8.00 21.53 7.32
CA LEU A 696 6.86 22.44 7.53
C LEU A 696 6.97 23.72 6.71
N PRO A 697 7.27 23.65 5.38
CA PRO A 697 7.49 24.86 4.57
C PRO A 697 6.24 25.73 4.48
N LYS A 698 5.05 25.12 4.40
CA LYS A 698 3.77 25.84 4.36
C LYS A 698 3.45 26.54 5.67
N PHE A 699 3.77 25.93 6.81
CA PHE A 699 3.57 26.51 8.13
C PHE A 699 4.45 27.76 8.31
N VAL A 700 5.76 27.64 8.02
CA VAL A 700 6.70 28.76 8.10
C VAL A 700 6.30 29.88 7.15
N LYS A 701 5.97 29.55 5.90
CA LYS A 701 5.50 30.55 4.90
C LYS A 701 4.18 31.20 5.31
N GLY A 702 3.25 30.42 5.85
CA GLY A 702 1.97 30.92 6.36
C GLY A 702 2.17 31.94 7.47
N LEU A 703 2.99 31.65 8.48
CA LEU A 703 3.32 32.58 9.56
C LEU A 703 4.02 33.86 9.06
N ALA A 704 4.83 33.77 8.00
CA ALA A 704 5.46 34.96 7.39
C ALA A 704 4.48 35.84 6.62
N LEU A 705 3.39 35.29 6.06
CA LEU A 705 2.36 36.00 5.29
C LEU A 705 1.20 36.50 6.16
N THR A 706 1.09 36.04 7.40
CA THR A 706 0.10 36.51 8.36
C THR A 706 0.77 37.27 9.49
N LYS A 707 0.06 38.22 10.05
CA LYS A 707 0.51 38.91 11.24
C LYS A 707 -0.21 38.30 12.43
N PRO A 708 0.43 37.42 13.21
CA PRO A 708 -0.20 36.90 14.41
C PRO A 708 -0.24 37.98 15.49
N ASP A 709 -1.45 38.42 15.80
CA ASP A 709 -1.71 39.38 16.89
C ASP A 709 -1.81 38.65 18.22
N VAL A 710 -2.34 37.42 18.19
CA VAL A 710 -2.37 36.49 19.32
C VAL A 710 -1.90 35.11 18.79
N TRP A 711 -1.04 34.45 19.54
CA TRP A 711 -0.67 33.03 19.35
C TRP A 711 -0.41 32.45 20.74
N LYS A 712 -1.29 31.53 21.15
CA LYS A 712 -1.20 30.86 22.45
C LYS A 712 -1.33 29.35 22.23
N THR A 713 -0.50 28.60 22.92
CA THR A 713 -0.49 27.14 22.95
C THR A 713 -0.68 26.67 24.37
N GLU A 714 -1.78 26.00 24.64
CA GLU A 714 -2.01 25.32 25.91
C GLU A 714 -1.66 23.84 25.73
N VAL A 715 -0.63 23.40 26.45
CA VAL A 715 -0.21 21.99 26.43
C VAL A 715 -1.16 21.18 27.29
N ILE A 716 -1.83 20.20 26.67
CA ILE A 716 -2.82 19.35 27.33
C ILE A 716 -2.18 18.05 27.81
N ARG A 717 -1.40 17.38 26.93
CA ARG A 717 -0.87 16.06 27.17
C ARG A 717 0.37 15.82 26.30
N ALA A 718 1.23 14.88 26.69
CA ALA A 718 2.33 14.42 25.86
C ALA A 718 2.47 12.90 25.88
N SER A 719 2.95 12.32 24.78
CA SER A 719 3.30 10.91 24.68
C SER A 719 4.62 10.71 23.95
N GLN A 720 5.49 9.86 24.48
CA GLN A 720 6.74 9.50 23.83
C GLN A 720 6.44 8.58 22.64
N LEU A 721 6.88 8.95 21.42
CA LEU A 721 6.72 8.12 20.23
C LEU A 721 7.90 7.17 20.04
N ASP A 722 9.11 7.68 20.24
CA ASP A 722 10.38 6.95 20.18
C ASP A 722 11.46 7.68 20.99
N THR A 723 12.71 7.30 20.86
CA THR A 723 13.82 7.89 21.64
C THR A 723 14.09 9.36 21.34
N GLN A 724 13.61 9.86 20.19
CA GLN A 724 13.87 11.23 19.71
C GLN A 724 12.61 12.07 19.54
N HIS A 725 11.40 11.48 19.50
CA HIS A 725 10.17 12.17 19.19
C HIS A 725 9.16 12.10 20.31
N VAL A 726 8.49 13.23 20.56
CA VAL A 726 7.36 13.35 21.48
C VAL A 726 6.17 13.95 20.74
N ALA A 727 5.00 13.35 20.91
CA ALA A 727 3.73 13.92 20.48
C ALA A 727 3.12 14.73 21.62
N VAL A 728 2.71 15.95 21.34
CA VAL A 728 2.14 16.88 22.32
C VAL A 728 0.77 17.34 21.85
N ASP A 729 -0.26 16.99 22.59
CA ASP A 729 -1.62 17.50 22.39
C ASP A 729 -1.70 18.95 22.87
N VAL A 730 -2.09 19.86 22.02
CA VAL A 730 -2.19 21.28 22.33
C VAL A 730 -3.54 21.86 21.92
N ASN A 731 -4.09 22.77 22.74
CA ASN A 731 -5.09 23.72 22.28
C ASN A 731 -4.36 24.94 21.71
N LEU A 732 -4.80 25.38 20.53
CA LEU A 732 -4.25 26.54 19.84
C LEU A 732 -5.30 27.65 19.77
N GLU A 733 -4.92 28.87 20.17
CA GLU A 733 -5.68 30.10 19.94
C GLU A 733 -4.81 31.06 19.13
N ALA A 734 -5.26 31.42 17.93
CA ALA A 734 -4.53 32.27 17.02
C ALA A 734 -5.44 33.38 16.43
N LEU A 735 -5.13 34.62 16.69
CA LEU A 735 -5.69 35.78 15.98
C LEU A 735 -4.64 36.24 14.97
N THR A 736 -4.93 36.06 13.69
CA THR A 736 -4.01 36.41 12.61
C THR A 736 -4.62 37.46 11.69
N THR A 737 -3.77 38.36 11.16
CA THR A 737 -4.16 39.30 10.11
C THR A 737 -3.41 38.94 8.83
N ASP A 738 -4.12 38.65 7.77
CA ASP A 738 -3.53 38.39 6.45
C ASP A 738 -2.90 39.72 5.92
N LEU A 739 -1.61 39.66 5.61
CA LEU A 739 -0.85 40.84 5.18
C LEU A 739 -1.23 41.34 3.76
N ILE A 740 -1.87 40.47 2.97
CA ILE A 740 -2.27 40.80 1.59
C ILE A 740 -3.68 41.35 1.57
N THR A 741 -4.62 40.73 2.27
CA THR A 741 -6.04 41.07 2.25
C THR A 741 -6.45 41.98 3.41
N GLY A 742 -5.66 42.02 4.49
CA GLY A 742 -6.03 42.72 5.74
C GLY A 742 -7.11 42.00 6.56
N GLU A 743 -7.54 40.82 6.14
CA GLU A 743 -8.58 40.04 6.81
C GLU A 743 -8.07 39.53 8.16
N LYS A 744 -8.87 39.66 9.19
CA LYS A 744 -8.60 39.10 10.52
C LYS A 744 -9.28 37.74 10.64
N LYS A 745 -8.51 36.72 11.08
CA LYS A 745 -9.00 35.38 11.37
C LYS A 745 -8.75 35.04 12.82
N ASP A 746 -9.83 34.80 13.56
CA ASP A 746 -9.79 34.26 14.93
C ASP A 746 -9.99 32.75 14.80
N GLN A 747 -8.98 31.98 15.17
CA GLN A 747 -8.96 30.52 15.05
C GLN A 747 -8.70 29.91 16.42
N LYS A 748 -9.60 29.03 16.84
CA LYS A 748 -9.41 28.14 17.99
C LYS A 748 -9.47 26.70 17.51
N GLY A 749 -8.56 25.89 17.99
CA GLY A 749 -8.50 24.50 17.56
C GLY A 749 -7.64 23.66 18.47
N SER A 750 -7.47 22.42 18.08
CA SER A 750 -6.52 21.50 18.71
C SER A 750 -5.62 20.89 17.63
N ALA A 751 -4.42 20.50 18.03
CA ALA A 751 -3.46 19.85 17.15
C ALA A 751 -2.55 18.93 17.98
N VAL A 752 -1.91 17.98 17.31
CA VAL A 752 -0.81 17.19 17.88
C VAL A 752 0.49 17.69 17.25
N PHE A 753 1.34 18.27 18.07
CA PHE A 753 2.67 18.73 17.67
C PHE A 753 3.68 17.65 17.92
N ILE A 754 4.34 17.18 16.85
CA ILE A 754 5.43 16.23 16.96
C ILE A 754 6.74 16.98 17.05
N LEU A 755 7.35 16.92 18.23
CA LEU A 755 8.65 17.53 18.47
C LEU A 755 9.75 16.50 18.33
N ARG A 756 10.88 16.92 17.75
CA ARG A 756 12.11 16.12 17.67
C ARG A 756 13.18 16.71 18.57
N LYS A 757 13.88 15.83 19.30
CA LYS A 757 15.03 16.20 20.10
C LYS A 757 16.27 16.30 19.23
N THR A 758 16.95 17.44 19.27
CA THR A 758 18.21 17.72 18.59
C THR A 758 19.30 18.03 19.62
N GLN A 759 20.53 18.20 19.18
CA GLN A 759 21.62 18.65 20.07
C GLN A 759 21.36 20.05 20.66
N SER A 760 20.64 20.92 19.93
CA SER A 760 20.30 22.29 20.36
C SER A 760 19.00 22.38 21.14
N GLY A 761 18.27 21.29 21.36
CA GLY A 761 16.97 21.25 22.05
C GLY A 761 15.84 20.68 21.19
N TRP A 762 14.59 20.98 21.54
CA TRP A 762 13.43 20.53 20.81
C TRP A 762 13.16 21.40 19.59
N VAL A 763 12.73 20.78 18.48
CA VAL A 763 12.28 21.44 17.27
C VAL A 763 10.99 20.80 16.77
N LEU A 764 10.10 21.60 16.18
CA LEU A 764 8.85 21.13 15.60
C LEU A 764 9.13 20.42 14.27
N ALA A 765 8.81 19.12 14.23
CA ALA A 765 9.00 18.27 13.06
C ALA A 765 7.73 18.10 12.24
N ARG A 766 6.56 17.98 12.90
CA ARG A 766 5.29 17.70 12.21
C ARG A 766 4.11 18.26 13.04
N ILE A 767 3.02 18.59 12.36
CA ILE A 767 1.74 18.95 12.99
C ILE A 767 0.70 17.98 12.44
N ASP A 768 0.16 17.16 13.34
CA ASP A 768 -0.86 16.17 13.04
C ASP A 768 -2.20 16.58 13.65
N LEU A 769 -3.30 15.98 13.18
CA LEU A 769 -4.63 16.06 13.77
C LEU A 769 -5.11 17.50 14.03
N PHE A 770 -4.75 18.43 13.14
CA PHE A 770 -5.19 19.83 13.29
C PHE A 770 -6.70 19.93 13.05
N THR A 771 -7.44 20.42 14.05
CA THR A 771 -8.88 20.68 13.98
C THR A 771 -9.15 22.15 14.32
N VAL A 772 -9.94 22.82 13.49
CA VAL A 772 -10.45 24.17 13.77
C VAL A 772 -11.84 24.04 14.37
N LYS A 773 -12.09 24.73 15.50
CA LYS A 773 -13.42 24.77 16.14
C LYS A 773 -14.24 25.91 15.56
#